data_536d4e291b77e53b0969da949c2e7813
#
_entry.id   536d4e291b77e53b0969da949c2e7813
#
_cell.length_a   1.000
_cell.length_b   1.000
_cell.length_c   1.000
_cell.angle_alpha   90.00
_cell.angle_beta   90.00
_cell.angle_gamma   90.00
#
_symmetry.space_group_name_H-M   'P 1'
#
loop_
_entity.id
_entity.type
_entity.pdbx_description
1 polymer ?
#
loop_
_entity_poly.entity_id
_entity_poly.type
_entity_poly.pdbx_seq_one_letter_code
_entity_poly.pdbx_strand_id
1 'polypeptide(L)'
;VVNGIAERTYDIKAYSQDPFGVSQRTDYMKSIIKDMKTQEINDYVANAFGVDLYENEKENLPDSKEELDLHMQLTYKQAVEIAEEQAINTLLEGNDYELIKKRFYYDLTVLGIGAVKTSFNTSEGVVVDYVDPVDLVYSYTESPYFDDIYYVGEVKSIPINELVKQFPHLNHSELEDIVKNKNYNKTNYNQGYSYSDEDNNKVQVLYFNYKTYMNEVYKVKETGSGADKILAKDDSFNPPEDADNFGKLQRSIECLYDGAIILGTDKMLKWEMARNMMRPKSDFTKVKMNYSIVAPRMYKGRIESLVQRITGFADMIQLTHLKLQQVLSRLVPDGVYLDADGLAEIDLGNGTNYNPQEALNMFFQTGSVIGRSFTSEGDMNPGKVPIQEITSGSGGNKMQALIGNYNYYLQMIRDTTGLNEARDGSMPDKNALVGVQKLAAANSNTATRHILQAGLFLTSETAKCLSLRISDIIEYSPTKDAFIQQIGNHNVATLEEMSELHLYDFGIFLELAPDEEEKALLENNIQVAVAQQAIDLEDAIDLREIKNIKLANQLLKIRRAKKLQRDQMMQQQNMQMQAQTNMQTQQAAAQMEAQKNQMKSQAEAQLIQMQAQIDSQKMQQEVQHKKELMNIEFQMNMQLENNKNQTVSAKEKEKEDRKDQRTKIQATQQSALIDQRKNEKPPKNFESAGNDTLGGGFNLGAFDPR
;
A
#
# COMPACT_ATOMS: atom_id res chain seq x y z
N VAL A 1 -4.48 12.22 -6.17
CA VAL A 1 -4.90 10.83 -6.41
C VAL A 1 -3.77 10.03 -7.03
N VAL A 2 -3.26 10.43 -8.19
CA VAL A 2 -2.25 9.67 -8.93
C VAL A 2 -0.98 9.45 -8.10
N ASN A 3 -0.41 10.49 -7.52
CA ASN A 3 0.83 10.38 -6.72
C ASN A 3 0.65 9.49 -5.49
N GLY A 4 -0.45 9.63 -4.76
CA GLY A 4 -0.69 8.81 -3.57
C GLY A 4 -0.99 7.32 -3.89
N ILE A 5 -1.45 7.01 -5.12
CA ILE A 5 -1.65 5.62 -5.57
C ILE A 5 -0.32 5.01 -6.05
N ALA A 6 0.48 5.80 -6.77
CA ALA A 6 1.76 5.34 -7.31
C ALA A 6 2.84 5.10 -6.24
N GLU A 7 2.71 5.71 -5.07
CA GLU A 7 3.66 5.56 -3.95
C GLU A 7 3.48 4.26 -3.15
N ARG A 8 2.39 3.50 -3.36
CA ARG A 8 2.25 2.21 -2.69
C ARG A 8 3.27 1.22 -3.21
N THR A 9 4.16 0.82 -2.31
CA THR A 9 5.15 -0.23 -2.58
C THR A 9 4.48 -1.60 -2.57
N TYR A 10 4.90 -2.46 -3.47
CA TYR A 10 4.50 -3.86 -3.54
C TYR A 10 5.73 -4.71 -3.85
N ASP A 11 5.70 -5.96 -3.42
CA ASP A 11 6.68 -6.96 -3.82
C ASP A 11 6.01 -7.98 -4.74
N ILE A 12 6.73 -8.39 -5.75
CA ILE A 12 6.31 -9.48 -6.62
C ILE A 12 6.77 -10.78 -6.00
N LYS A 13 5.83 -11.70 -5.80
CA LYS A 13 6.08 -13.04 -5.25
C LYS A 13 5.74 -14.09 -6.30
N ALA A 14 6.65 -15.03 -6.51
CA ALA A 14 6.48 -16.16 -7.38
C ALA A 14 6.38 -17.44 -6.54
N TYR A 15 5.43 -18.31 -6.89
CA TYR A 15 5.26 -19.62 -6.27
C TYR A 15 5.16 -20.67 -7.36
N SER A 16 5.95 -21.72 -7.27
CA SER A 16 5.85 -22.85 -8.18
C SER A 16 4.52 -23.57 -8.02
N GLN A 17 3.77 -23.70 -9.11
CA GLN A 17 2.48 -24.39 -9.20
C GLN A 17 2.59 -25.78 -9.82
N ASP A 18 3.75 -26.15 -10.31
CA ASP A 18 4.02 -27.46 -10.88
C ASP A 18 3.85 -28.58 -9.86
N PRO A 19 3.39 -29.77 -10.30
CA PRO A 19 3.34 -30.96 -9.47
C PRO A 19 4.71 -31.29 -8.84
N PHE A 20 5.79 -31.01 -9.54
CA PHE A 20 7.16 -31.24 -9.05
C PHE A 20 7.52 -30.26 -7.93
N GLY A 21 7.28 -28.98 -8.09
CA GLY A 21 7.51 -27.96 -7.07
C GLY A 21 6.62 -28.16 -5.83
N VAL A 22 5.36 -28.56 -6.04
CA VAL A 22 4.45 -28.94 -4.95
C VAL A 22 4.94 -30.19 -4.23
N SER A 23 5.50 -31.20 -4.96
CA SER A 23 6.09 -32.39 -4.35
C SER A 23 7.31 -32.03 -3.51
N GLN A 24 8.23 -31.23 -4.03
CA GLN A 24 9.40 -30.75 -3.28
C GLN A 24 9.00 -30.02 -1.98
N ARG A 25 8.01 -29.12 -2.08
CA ARG A 25 7.46 -28.42 -0.89
C ARG A 25 6.88 -29.41 0.12
N THR A 26 6.14 -30.41 -0.36
CA THR A 26 5.55 -31.46 0.47
C THR A 26 6.62 -32.34 1.12
N ASP A 27 7.67 -32.69 0.39
CA ASP A 27 8.76 -33.52 0.90
C ASP A 27 9.64 -32.73 1.90
N TYR A 28 9.86 -31.45 1.68
CA TYR A 28 10.48 -30.58 2.66
C TYR A 28 9.63 -30.49 3.95
N MET A 29 8.32 -30.28 3.82
CA MET A 29 7.41 -30.27 4.97
C MET A 29 7.47 -31.63 5.73
N LYS A 30 7.46 -32.76 5.01
CA LYS A 30 7.61 -34.08 5.64
C LYS A 30 8.95 -34.23 6.34
N SER A 31 10.04 -33.71 5.76
CA SER A 31 11.35 -33.76 6.41
C SER A 31 11.38 -32.97 7.72
N ILE A 32 10.81 -31.78 7.75
CA ILE A 32 10.69 -30.99 8.98
C ILE A 32 9.82 -31.70 10.01
N ILE A 33 8.68 -32.25 9.61
CA ILE A 33 7.81 -33.03 10.53
C ILE A 33 8.56 -34.22 11.10
N LYS A 34 9.40 -34.88 10.29
CA LYS A 34 10.25 -35.98 10.76
C LYS A 34 11.29 -35.48 11.78
N ASP A 35 11.95 -34.37 11.48
CA ASP A 35 12.94 -33.74 12.35
C ASP A 35 12.29 -33.27 13.68
N MET A 36 11.10 -32.64 13.63
CA MET A 36 10.32 -32.29 14.82
C MET A 36 9.99 -33.51 15.71
N LYS A 37 9.52 -34.60 15.09
CA LYS A 37 9.23 -35.84 15.85
C LYS A 37 10.46 -36.47 16.41
N THR A 38 11.58 -36.42 15.69
CA THR A 38 12.87 -36.93 16.16
C THR A 38 13.36 -36.14 17.38
N GLN A 39 13.21 -34.81 17.34
CA GLN A 39 13.55 -33.96 18.47
C GLN A 39 12.62 -34.19 19.67
N GLU A 40 11.30 -34.32 19.46
CA GLU A 40 10.34 -34.65 20.51
C GLU A 40 10.67 -35.99 21.20
N ILE A 41 11.11 -37.01 20.43
CA ILE A 41 11.58 -38.30 20.95
C ILE A 41 12.90 -38.13 21.71
N ASN A 42 13.84 -37.35 21.19
CA ASN A 42 15.13 -37.08 21.84
C ASN A 42 14.91 -36.37 23.18
N ASP A 43 14.08 -35.37 23.24
CA ASP A 43 13.72 -34.64 24.46
C ASP A 43 13.05 -35.59 25.50
N TYR A 44 12.17 -36.48 25.03
CA TYR A 44 11.53 -37.46 25.90
C TYR A 44 12.56 -38.42 26.49
N VAL A 45 13.51 -38.94 25.69
CA VAL A 45 14.56 -39.87 26.14
C VAL A 45 15.59 -39.17 27.02
N ALA A 46 16.00 -37.92 26.66
CA ALA A 46 16.87 -37.09 27.49
C ALA A 46 16.27 -36.84 28.89
N ASN A 47 14.98 -36.53 28.94
CA ASN A 47 14.26 -36.33 30.20
C ASN A 47 14.06 -37.62 31.01
N ALA A 48 13.87 -38.77 30.35
CA ALA A 48 13.60 -40.05 31.01
C ALA A 48 14.89 -40.79 31.42
N PHE A 49 15.94 -40.74 30.63
CA PHE A 49 17.15 -41.54 30.78
C PHE A 49 18.44 -40.71 30.92
N GLY A 50 18.39 -39.38 30.72
CA GLY A 50 19.55 -38.50 30.81
C GLY A 50 20.57 -38.69 29.69
N VAL A 51 20.18 -39.25 28.57
CA VAL A 51 21.04 -39.51 27.40
C VAL A 51 20.43 -38.88 26.15
N ASP A 52 21.20 -38.04 25.46
CA ASP A 52 20.83 -37.52 24.16
C ASP A 52 21.11 -38.55 23.07
N LEU A 53 20.11 -38.93 22.32
CA LEU A 53 20.22 -39.91 21.23
C LEU A 53 20.82 -39.31 19.95
N TYR A 54 20.70 -38.02 19.75
CA TYR A 54 21.16 -37.33 18.55
C TYR A 54 21.85 -36.02 18.92
N GLU A 55 23.10 -35.84 18.45
CA GLU A 55 23.93 -34.65 18.72
C GLU A 55 23.51 -33.39 17.90
N ASN A 56 22.56 -33.51 16.97
CA ASN A 56 22.19 -32.41 16.12
C ASN A 56 20.91 -31.70 16.64
N GLU A 57 21.09 -30.76 17.53
CA GLU A 57 20.09 -29.71 17.76
C GLU A 57 20.06 -28.81 16.54
N LYS A 58 19.08 -28.96 15.69
CA LYS A 58 18.77 -27.94 14.68
C LYS A 58 18.11 -26.80 15.40
N GLU A 59 18.89 -25.75 15.65
CA GLU A 59 18.36 -24.47 16.11
C GLU A 59 17.28 -24.01 15.14
N ASN A 60 16.11 -23.62 15.66
CA ASN A 60 14.96 -23.09 14.90
C ASN A 60 14.02 -24.09 14.20
N LEU A 61 13.86 -25.29 14.69
CA LEU A 61 12.75 -26.14 14.25
C LEU A 61 11.41 -25.65 14.85
N PRO A 62 10.32 -25.68 14.09
CA PRO A 62 9.00 -25.36 14.60
C PRO A 62 8.51 -26.44 15.60
N ASP A 63 7.97 -26.02 16.74
CA ASP A 63 7.50 -26.93 17.79
C ASP A 63 6.03 -27.32 17.64
N SER A 64 5.26 -26.55 16.87
CA SER A 64 3.83 -26.77 16.67
C SER A 64 3.44 -26.78 15.20
N LYS A 65 2.27 -27.36 14.89
CA LYS A 65 1.72 -27.33 13.53
C LYS A 65 1.47 -25.90 13.03
N GLU A 66 1.05 -25.01 13.91
CA GLU A 66 0.83 -23.60 13.57
C GLU A 66 2.14 -22.88 13.25
N GLU A 67 3.21 -23.22 13.98
CA GLU A 67 4.54 -22.70 13.73
C GLU A 67 5.14 -23.28 12.44
N LEU A 68 4.86 -24.54 12.12
CA LEU A 68 5.24 -25.16 10.86
C LEU A 68 4.56 -24.47 9.67
N ASP A 69 3.27 -24.20 9.77
CA ASP A 69 2.53 -23.47 8.72
C ASP A 69 3.11 -22.06 8.51
N LEU A 70 3.51 -21.38 9.59
CA LEU A 70 4.16 -20.09 9.55
C LEU A 70 5.57 -20.16 8.96
N HIS A 71 6.36 -21.15 9.37
CA HIS A 71 7.70 -21.39 8.82
C HIS A 71 7.63 -21.64 7.32
N MET A 72 6.67 -22.44 6.84
CA MET A 72 6.44 -22.68 5.42
C MET A 72 6.02 -21.42 4.65
N GLN A 73 5.36 -20.46 5.28
CA GLN A 73 4.93 -19.22 4.64
C GLN A 73 6.00 -18.12 4.66
N LEU A 74 6.81 -18.06 5.70
CA LEU A 74 7.79 -16.98 5.92
C LEU A 74 9.21 -17.36 5.49
N THR A 75 9.63 -18.57 5.82
CA THR A 75 11.04 -18.96 5.69
C THR A 75 11.27 -19.88 4.51
N TYR A 76 10.30 -20.76 4.19
CA TYR A 76 10.47 -21.67 3.08
C TYR A 76 10.23 -20.96 1.76
N LYS A 77 11.25 -20.98 0.91
CA LYS A 77 11.18 -20.51 -0.45
C LYS A 77 12.12 -21.35 -1.30
N GLN A 78 11.64 -21.79 -2.44
CA GLN A 78 12.49 -22.52 -3.38
C GLN A 78 13.45 -21.54 -4.06
N ALA A 79 14.68 -21.98 -4.29
CA ALA A 79 15.68 -21.15 -4.98
C ALA A 79 15.21 -20.71 -6.38
N VAL A 80 14.47 -21.57 -7.06
CA VAL A 80 13.84 -21.28 -8.36
C VAL A 80 12.77 -20.16 -8.26
N GLU A 81 11.99 -20.12 -7.18
CA GLU A 81 11.01 -19.06 -6.94
C GLU A 81 11.71 -17.71 -6.70
N ILE A 82 12.83 -17.72 -5.97
CA ILE A 82 13.65 -16.52 -5.77
C ILE A 82 14.24 -16.06 -7.10
N ALA A 83 14.78 -16.98 -7.90
CA ALA A 83 15.35 -16.68 -9.21
C ALA A 83 14.33 -16.02 -10.14
N GLU A 84 13.09 -16.54 -10.18
CA GLU A 84 11.99 -15.97 -10.97
C GLU A 84 11.61 -14.56 -10.52
N GLU A 85 11.48 -14.33 -9.20
CA GLU A 85 11.19 -12.99 -8.67
C GLU A 85 12.27 -11.98 -9.04
N GLN A 86 13.53 -12.39 -8.95
CA GLN A 86 14.66 -11.55 -9.30
C GLN A 86 14.68 -11.26 -10.80
N ALA A 87 14.40 -12.25 -11.64
CA ALA A 87 14.31 -12.08 -13.08
C ALA A 87 13.22 -11.09 -13.48
N ILE A 88 12.02 -11.21 -12.88
CA ILE A 88 10.92 -10.28 -13.14
C ILE A 88 11.29 -8.86 -12.67
N ASN A 89 11.85 -8.71 -11.48
CA ASN A 89 12.23 -7.40 -10.97
C ASN A 89 13.32 -6.74 -11.84
N THR A 90 14.33 -7.49 -12.27
CA THR A 90 15.38 -6.97 -13.16
C THR A 90 14.80 -6.51 -14.51
N LEU A 91 13.84 -7.25 -15.08
CA LEU A 91 13.16 -6.85 -16.31
C LEU A 91 12.31 -5.59 -16.11
N LEU A 92 11.61 -5.46 -14.99
CA LEU A 92 10.82 -4.28 -14.68
C LEU A 92 11.70 -3.04 -14.48
N GLU A 93 12.83 -3.19 -13.79
CA GLU A 93 13.81 -2.11 -13.61
C GLU A 93 14.45 -1.72 -14.93
N GLY A 94 14.87 -2.71 -15.74
CA GLY A 94 15.48 -2.48 -17.06
C GLY A 94 14.57 -1.80 -18.08
N ASN A 95 13.25 -1.89 -17.89
CA ASN A 95 12.24 -1.25 -18.73
C ASN A 95 11.65 0.03 -18.11
N ASP A 96 12.23 0.57 -17.03
CA ASP A 96 11.73 1.77 -16.34
C ASP A 96 10.23 1.68 -15.99
N TYR A 97 9.77 0.52 -15.53
CA TYR A 97 8.35 0.23 -15.30
C TYR A 97 7.68 1.22 -14.35
N GLU A 98 8.42 1.82 -13.42
CA GLU A 98 7.89 2.87 -12.54
C GLU A 98 7.41 4.11 -13.30
N LEU A 99 8.03 4.46 -14.41
CA LEU A 99 7.57 5.55 -15.28
C LEU A 99 6.31 5.15 -16.04
N ILE A 100 6.27 3.91 -16.54
CA ILE A 100 5.09 3.35 -17.20
C ILE A 100 3.92 3.31 -16.22
N LYS A 101 4.17 2.90 -14.98
CA LYS A 101 3.19 2.84 -13.90
C LYS A 101 2.57 4.21 -13.61
N LYS A 102 3.36 5.26 -13.52
CA LYS A 102 2.87 6.63 -13.32
C LYS A 102 1.95 7.08 -14.46
N ARG A 103 2.30 6.73 -15.71
CA ARG A 103 1.48 7.07 -16.89
C ARG A 103 0.15 6.34 -16.88
N PHE A 104 0.12 5.03 -16.73
CA PHE A 104 -1.15 4.31 -16.77
C PHE A 104 -2.04 4.63 -15.55
N TYR A 105 -1.51 4.99 -14.38
CA TYR A 105 -2.33 5.48 -13.29
C TYR A 105 -2.97 6.83 -13.62
N TYR A 106 -2.26 7.69 -14.33
CA TYR A 106 -2.81 8.92 -14.85
C TYR A 106 -3.99 8.63 -15.80
N ASP A 107 -3.79 7.71 -16.76
CA ASP A 107 -4.82 7.34 -17.74
C ASP A 107 -6.03 6.66 -17.07
N LEU A 108 -5.82 5.78 -16.13
CA LEU A 108 -6.89 5.19 -15.33
C LEU A 108 -7.73 6.23 -14.59
N THR A 109 -7.11 7.33 -14.18
CA THR A 109 -7.81 8.42 -13.50
C THR A 109 -8.53 9.32 -14.48
N VAL A 110 -7.88 9.72 -15.57
CA VAL A 110 -8.38 10.72 -16.54
C VAL A 110 -9.28 10.07 -17.59
N LEU A 111 -8.86 8.97 -18.18
CA LEU A 111 -9.56 8.26 -19.27
C LEU A 111 -10.39 7.08 -18.76
N GLY A 112 -10.03 6.51 -17.61
CA GLY A 112 -10.70 5.35 -17.05
C GLY A 112 -10.25 4.02 -17.62
N ILE A 113 -9.20 4.00 -18.43
CA ILE A 113 -8.60 2.82 -19.04
C ILE A 113 -7.09 2.93 -18.94
N GLY A 114 -6.41 1.82 -18.72
CA GLY A 114 -4.95 1.71 -18.75
C GLY A 114 -4.51 0.50 -19.57
N ALA A 115 -3.41 0.64 -20.29
CA ALA A 115 -2.87 -0.42 -21.13
C ALA A 115 -1.35 -0.46 -21.05
N VAL A 116 -0.82 -1.69 -21.03
CA VAL A 116 0.62 -1.98 -21.09
C VAL A 116 0.82 -3.09 -22.12
N LYS A 117 1.87 -2.98 -22.91
CA LYS A 117 2.26 -3.98 -23.90
C LYS A 117 3.54 -4.66 -23.45
N THR A 118 3.56 -5.99 -23.57
CA THR A 118 4.77 -6.80 -23.41
C THR A 118 5.15 -7.42 -24.75
N SER A 119 6.37 -7.21 -25.19
CA SER A 119 6.87 -7.76 -26.45
C SER A 119 8.24 -8.39 -26.24
N PHE A 120 8.62 -9.26 -27.17
CA PHE A 120 9.95 -9.82 -27.22
C PHE A 120 10.64 -9.45 -28.53
N ASN A 121 11.82 -8.88 -28.39
CA ASN A 121 12.69 -8.55 -29.52
C ASN A 121 14.05 -9.23 -29.30
N THR A 122 14.58 -9.87 -30.33
CA THR A 122 15.88 -10.56 -30.25
C THR A 122 17.06 -9.65 -29.96
N SER A 123 16.96 -8.35 -30.23
CA SER A 123 18.02 -7.36 -29.97
C SER A 123 17.93 -6.73 -28.58
N GLU A 124 16.72 -6.53 -28.06
CA GLU A 124 16.48 -5.80 -26.81
C GLU A 124 16.03 -6.72 -25.67
N GLY A 125 15.67 -7.96 -26.00
CA GLY A 125 15.09 -8.91 -25.07
C GLY A 125 13.59 -8.66 -24.83
N VAL A 126 13.16 -8.73 -23.58
CA VAL A 126 11.77 -8.44 -23.21
C VAL A 126 11.58 -6.95 -23.01
N VAL A 127 10.66 -6.39 -23.79
CA VAL A 127 10.32 -4.97 -23.74
C VAL A 127 8.92 -4.81 -23.17
N VAL A 128 8.81 -3.91 -22.20
CA VAL A 128 7.54 -3.49 -21.62
C VAL A 128 7.30 -2.04 -22.03
N ASP A 129 6.28 -1.82 -22.84
CA ASP A 129 5.95 -0.50 -23.37
C ASP A 129 4.65 0.04 -22.77
N TYR A 130 4.64 1.33 -22.56
CA TYR A 130 3.41 2.07 -22.31
C TYR A 130 2.60 2.17 -23.60
N VAL A 131 1.29 1.97 -23.51
CA VAL A 131 0.35 2.15 -24.63
C VAL A 131 -0.59 3.30 -24.31
N ASP A 132 -0.60 4.30 -25.18
CA ASP A 132 -1.54 5.41 -25.05
C ASP A 132 -2.97 4.91 -25.36
N PRO A 133 -3.93 5.07 -24.44
CA PRO A 133 -5.30 4.66 -24.68
C PRO A 133 -5.99 5.36 -25.87
N VAL A 134 -5.51 6.52 -26.29
CA VAL A 134 -6.02 7.23 -27.47
C VAL A 134 -5.71 6.48 -28.75
N ASP A 135 -4.56 5.82 -28.79
CA ASP A 135 -4.09 5.05 -29.95
C ASP A 135 -4.49 3.57 -29.91
N LEU A 136 -5.12 3.16 -28.79
CA LEU A 136 -5.50 1.78 -28.54
C LEU A 136 -6.77 1.40 -29.32
N VAL A 137 -6.70 0.31 -30.07
CA VAL A 137 -7.82 -0.26 -30.81
C VAL A 137 -8.07 -1.69 -30.31
N TYR A 138 -9.31 -2.01 -29.98
CA TYR A 138 -9.68 -3.34 -29.46
C TYR A 138 -11.07 -3.78 -29.91
N SER A 139 -11.33 -5.08 -29.84
CA SER A 139 -12.66 -5.62 -30.12
C SER A 139 -13.64 -5.26 -29.03
N TYR A 140 -14.94 -5.17 -29.37
CA TYR A 140 -15.97 -4.94 -28.37
C TYR A 140 -15.89 -5.94 -27.23
N THR A 141 -15.95 -5.46 -26.03
CA THR A 141 -15.96 -6.25 -24.81
C THR A 141 -16.86 -5.61 -23.77
N GLU A 142 -17.44 -6.42 -22.87
CA GLU A 142 -18.16 -6.00 -21.70
C GLU A 142 -17.36 -6.27 -20.41
N SER A 143 -16.24 -7.04 -20.52
CA SER A 143 -15.38 -7.37 -19.40
C SER A 143 -14.44 -6.21 -19.05
N PRO A 144 -14.44 -5.74 -17.79
CA PRO A 144 -13.49 -4.73 -17.31
C PRO A 144 -12.02 -5.13 -17.45
N TYR A 145 -11.76 -6.44 -17.59
CA TYR A 145 -10.43 -7.03 -17.68
C TYR A 145 -10.01 -7.41 -19.09
N PHE A 146 -10.87 -7.19 -20.08
CA PHE A 146 -10.60 -7.47 -21.50
C PHE A 146 -10.22 -8.92 -21.80
N ASP A 147 -10.81 -9.87 -21.05
CA ASP A 147 -10.49 -11.30 -21.22
C ASP A 147 -11.05 -11.92 -22.51
N ASP A 148 -12.12 -11.33 -23.03
CA ASP A 148 -12.91 -11.82 -24.18
C ASP A 148 -12.53 -11.18 -25.52
N ILE A 149 -11.51 -10.31 -25.54
CA ILE A 149 -11.07 -9.65 -26.76
C ILE A 149 -10.40 -10.63 -27.72
N TYR A 150 -10.71 -10.50 -29.01
CA TYR A 150 -10.10 -11.31 -30.05
C TYR A 150 -9.15 -10.51 -30.96
N TYR A 151 -9.19 -9.18 -30.95
CA TYR A 151 -8.12 -8.35 -31.49
C TYR A 151 -7.84 -7.16 -30.61
N VAL A 152 -6.59 -6.75 -30.62
CA VAL A 152 -6.08 -5.56 -29.95
C VAL A 152 -4.89 -5.02 -30.72
N GLY A 153 -4.76 -3.71 -30.79
CA GLY A 153 -3.66 -3.05 -31.48
C GLY A 153 -3.47 -1.62 -31.08
N GLU A 154 -2.45 -1.01 -31.61
CA GLU A 154 -2.09 0.39 -31.41
C GLU A 154 -1.80 1.09 -32.72
N VAL A 155 -2.23 2.33 -32.84
CA VAL A 155 -1.94 3.18 -34.00
C VAL A 155 -0.66 3.95 -33.71
N LYS A 156 0.39 3.69 -34.49
CA LYS A 156 1.66 4.44 -34.39
C LYS A 156 1.86 5.35 -35.60
N SER A 157 2.21 6.60 -35.36
CA SER A 157 2.64 7.52 -36.40
C SER A 157 4.14 7.40 -36.61
N ILE A 158 4.53 6.69 -37.65
CA ILE A 158 5.95 6.45 -37.97
C ILE A 158 6.39 7.23 -39.22
N PRO A 159 7.62 7.73 -39.25
CA PRO A 159 8.17 8.37 -40.46
C PRO A 159 8.37 7.30 -41.57
N ILE A 160 8.26 7.73 -42.82
CA ILE A 160 8.38 6.85 -43.97
C ILE A 160 9.73 6.11 -44.02
N ASN A 161 10.80 6.77 -43.57
CA ASN A 161 12.11 6.16 -43.51
C ASN A 161 12.16 4.95 -42.55
N GLU A 162 11.41 5.02 -41.45
CA GLU A 162 11.30 3.93 -40.52
C GLU A 162 10.39 2.82 -41.03
N LEU A 163 9.30 3.21 -41.74
CA LEU A 163 8.44 2.26 -42.42
C LEU A 163 9.22 1.38 -43.38
N VAL A 164 10.12 1.98 -44.18
CA VAL A 164 10.98 1.24 -45.14
C VAL A 164 11.95 0.31 -44.42
N LYS A 165 12.48 0.70 -43.27
CA LYS A 165 13.35 -0.16 -42.44
C LYS A 165 12.63 -1.36 -41.88
N GLN A 166 11.42 -1.12 -41.39
CA GLN A 166 10.59 -2.20 -40.80
C GLN A 166 10.01 -3.14 -41.83
N PHE A 167 9.69 -2.63 -43.03
CA PHE A 167 9.07 -3.39 -44.13
C PHE A 167 9.86 -3.26 -45.45
N PRO A 168 11.02 -3.92 -45.55
CA PRO A 168 11.90 -3.78 -46.71
C PRO A 168 11.33 -4.41 -48.02
N HIS A 169 10.22 -5.11 -47.92
CA HIS A 169 9.53 -5.69 -49.08
C HIS A 169 8.65 -4.70 -49.84
N LEU A 170 8.47 -3.46 -49.33
CA LEU A 170 7.68 -2.45 -50.02
C LEU A 170 8.41 -1.91 -51.23
N ASN A 171 7.71 -1.91 -52.38
CA ASN A 171 8.22 -1.37 -53.63
C ASN A 171 8.10 0.16 -53.66
N HIS A 172 8.94 0.83 -54.46
CA HIS A 172 8.93 2.28 -54.58
C HIS A 172 7.59 2.85 -55.05
N SER A 173 6.89 2.18 -56.00
CA SER A 173 5.54 2.55 -56.43
C SER A 173 4.51 2.49 -55.28
N GLU A 174 4.65 1.52 -54.42
CA GLU A 174 3.77 1.36 -53.28
C GLU A 174 3.99 2.46 -52.21
N LEU A 175 5.25 2.85 -52.03
CA LEU A 175 5.60 3.95 -51.12
C LEU A 175 5.06 5.29 -51.68
N GLU A 176 5.11 5.51 -53.02
CA GLU A 176 4.48 6.69 -53.64
C GLU A 176 2.96 6.72 -53.42
N ASP A 177 2.29 5.57 -53.59
CA ASP A 177 0.84 5.46 -53.37
C ASP A 177 0.48 5.72 -51.91
N ILE A 178 1.27 5.23 -50.96
CA ILE A 178 1.10 5.51 -49.53
C ILE A 178 1.26 7.01 -49.27
N VAL A 179 2.25 7.64 -49.87
CA VAL A 179 2.47 9.08 -49.72
C VAL A 179 1.35 9.91 -50.33
N LYS A 180 0.84 9.49 -51.50
CA LYS A 180 -0.27 10.17 -52.18
C LYS A 180 -1.59 10.07 -51.43
N ASN A 181 -1.88 8.90 -50.85
CA ASN A 181 -3.12 8.64 -50.09
C ASN A 181 -3.07 9.12 -48.65
N LYS A 182 -1.95 9.59 -48.21
CA LYS A 182 -1.67 10.11 -46.86
C LYS A 182 -2.65 11.22 -46.38
N ASN A 183 -3.22 11.99 -47.32
CA ASN A 183 -4.17 13.07 -47.00
C ASN A 183 -5.52 12.56 -46.46
N TYR A 184 -5.87 11.29 -46.63
CA TYR A 184 -7.04 10.67 -46.02
C TYR A 184 -6.87 10.36 -44.54
N ASN A 185 -5.63 10.33 -44.05
CA ASN A 185 -5.30 10.00 -42.67
C ASN A 185 -5.32 11.18 -41.70
N LYS A 186 -5.77 12.38 -42.14
CA LYS A 186 -6.08 13.48 -41.23
C LYS A 186 -7.37 13.15 -40.47
N THR A 187 -7.27 12.23 -39.54
CA THR A 187 -8.30 12.04 -38.53
C THR A 187 -8.49 13.36 -37.78
N ASN A 188 -9.72 13.76 -37.63
CA ASN A 188 -10.18 15.02 -36.99
C ASN A 188 -9.73 15.19 -35.51
N TYR A 189 -8.96 14.28 -34.98
CA TYR A 189 -8.51 14.27 -33.59
C TYR A 189 -7.47 15.34 -33.26
N ASN A 190 -6.77 15.91 -34.27
CA ASN A 190 -5.69 16.86 -34.05
C ASN A 190 -5.92 18.23 -34.71
N GLN A 191 -7.16 18.69 -34.79
CA GLN A 191 -7.48 20.01 -35.39
C GLN A 191 -6.96 21.24 -34.61
N GLY A 192 -6.27 21.07 -33.47
CA GLY A 192 -5.86 22.18 -32.59
C GLY A 192 -4.40 22.62 -32.66
N TYR A 193 -3.52 21.88 -33.30
CA TYR A 193 -2.09 22.22 -33.36
C TYR A 193 -1.59 22.36 -34.80
N SER A 194 -0.93 23.49 -35.06
CA SER A 194 -0.25 23.75 -36.32
C SER A 194 0.96 22.81 -36.43
N TYR A 195 0.83 21.80 -37.27
CA TYR A 195 1.92 20.84 -37.49
C TYR A 195 3.04 21.46 -38.33
N SER A 196 4.28 21.27 -37.88
CA SER A 196 5.46 21.56 -38.67
C SER A 196 5.52 20.66 -39.92
N ASP A 197 6.24 21.06 -40.97
CA ASP A 197 6.44 20.26 -42.17
C ASP A 197 7.00 18.85 -41.91
N GLU A 198 7.63 18.63 -40.77
CA GLU A 198 8.15 17.31 -40.34
C GLU A 198 7.03 16.27 -40.13
N ASP A 199 5.87 16.69 -39.66
CA ASP A 199 4.72 15.78 -39.47
C ASP A 199 4.10 15.34 -40.81
N ASN A 200 4.42 16.07 -41.89
CA ASN A 200 4.01 15.70 -43.22
C ASN A 200 4.69 14.38 -43.73
N ASN A 201 5.74 13.90 -43.11
CA ASN A 201 6.43 12.67 -43.50
C ASN A 201 6.09 11.44 -42.64
N LYS A 202 5.08 11.52 -41.79
CA LYS A 202 4.62 10.40 -40.96
C LYS A 202 3.42 9.70 -41.58
N VAL A 203 3.35 8.40 -41.38
CA VAL A 203 2.24 7.53 -41.80
C VAL A 203 1.68 6.84 -40.58
N GLN A 204 0.36 6.75 -40.48
CA GLN A 204 -0.29 6.02 -39.40
C GLN A 204 -0.38 4.53 -39.77
N VAL A 205 0.22 3.71 -38.92
CA VAL A 205 0.20 2.26 -39.05
C VAL A 205 -0.47 1.68 -37.83
N LEU A 206 -1.48 0.86 -38.03
CA LEU A 206 -2.10 0.05 -36.99
C LEU A 206 -1.33 -1.26 -36.87
N TYR A 207 -0.65 -1.44 -35.75
CA TYR A 207 -0.06 -2.73 -35.35
C TYR A 207 -1.06 -3.44 -34.46
N PHE A 208 -1.44 -4.65 -34.81
CA PHE A 208 -2.46 -5.38 -34.07
C PHE A 208 -2.16 -6.86 -33.93
N ASN A 209 -2.66 -7.44 -32.86
CA ASN A 209 -2.71 -8.86 -32.64
C ASN A 209 -4.15 -9.35 -32.84
N TYR A 210 -4.30 -10.44 -33.52
CA TYR A 210 -5.58 -11.10 -33.78
C TYR A 210 -5.56 -12.53 -33.28
N LYS A 211 -6.47 -12.85 -32.34
CA LYS A 211 -6.61 -14.18 -31.77
C LYS A 211 -7.61 -15.02 -32.58
N THR A 212 -7.20 -16.20 -32.97
CA THR A 212 -8.03 -17.14 -33.68
C THR A 212 -7.75 -18.56 -33.20
N TYR A 213 -8.43 -19.53 -33.77
CA TYR A 213 -8.27 -20.93 -33.43
C TYR A 213 -7.64 -21.68 -34.62
N MET A 214 -6.67 -22.53 -34.31
CA MET A 214 -6.11 -23.50 -35.21
C MET A 214 -6.51 -24.89 -34.74
N ASN A 215 -7.01 -25.70 -35.67
CA ASN A 215 -7.36 -27.07 -35.37
C ASN A 215 -6.13 -27.97 -35.59
N GLU A 216 -5.74 -28.69 -34.56
CA GLU A 216 -4.77 -29.75 -34.67
C GLU A 216 -5.48 -31.08 -34.75
N VAL A 217 -5.24 -31.78 -35.84
CA VAL A 217 -5.83 -33.09 -36.13
C VAL A 217 -4.75 -34.15 -36.03
N TYR A 218 -4.99 -35.13 -35.19
CA TYR A 218 -4.10 -36.29 -35.05
C TYR A 218 -4.81 -37.55 -35.48
N LYS A 219 -4.11 -38.31 -36.30
CA LYS A 219 -4.48 -39.68 -36.61
C LYS A 219 -3.94 -40.60 -35.53
N VAL A 220 -4.81 -41.29 -34.82
CA VAL A 220 -4.46 -42.36 -33.89
C VAL A 220 -4.62 -43.67 -34.60
N LYS A 221 -3.57 -44.48 -34.66
CA LYS A 221 -3.60 -45.82 -35.21
C LYS A 221 -3.15 -46.80 -34.14
N GLU A 222 -4.05 -47.73 -33.80
CA GLU A 222 -3.69 -48.85 -32.95
C GLU A 222 -2.81 -49.81 -33.76
N THR A 223 -1.64 -50.12 -33.23
CA THR A 223 -0.68 -51.05 -33.83
C THR A 223 -1.05 -52.46 -33.38
N GLY A 224 -0.76 -53.49 -34.21
CA GLY A 224 -1.02 -54.88 -33.86
C GLY A 224 -0.35 -55.39 -32.56
N SER A 225 0.45 -54.54 -31.91
CA SER A 225 1.04 -54.76 -30.59
C SER A 225 0.25 -54.06 -29.46
N GLY A 226 -0.89 -53.43 -29.73
CA GLY A 226 -1.69 -52.71 -28.76
C GLY A 226 -1.15 -51.31 -28.38
N ALA A 227 -0.14 -50.80 -29.09
CA ALA A 227 0.38 -49.46 -28.86
C ALA A 227 -0.22 -48.47 -29.88
N ASP A 228 -0.63 -47.29 -29.40
CA ASP A 228 -1.17 -46.23 -30.23
C ASP A 228 -0.04 -45.43 -30.90
N LYS A 229 -0.11 -45.37 -32.24
CA LYS A 229 0.75 -44.47 -33.03
C LYS A 229 0.00 -43.23 -33.41
N ILE A 230 0.45 -42.08 -32.91
CA ILE A 230 -0.15 -40.77 -33.14
C ILE A 230 0.65 -40.04 -34.22
N LEU A 231 -0.04 -39.55 -35.28
CA LEU A 231 0.56 -38.77 -36.37
C LEU A 231 -0.27 -37.51 -36.60
N ALA A 232 0.39 -36.35 -36.65
CA ALA A 232 -0.26 -35.09 -37.03
C ALA A 232 -0.71 -35.14 -38.49
N LYS A 233 -1.90 -34.64 -38.77
CA LYS A 233 -2.54 -34.57 -40.08
C LYS A 233 -3.19 -33.20 -40.27
N ASP A 234 -3.49 -32.89 -41.55
CA ASP A 234 -4.23 -31.68 -41.92
C ASP A 234 -5.70 -31.77 -41.49
N ASP A 235 -6.36 -30.64 -41.38
CA ASP A 235 -7.79 -30.51 -40.96
C ASP A 235 -8.73 -31.36 -41.83
N SER A 236 -8.39 -31.57 -43.11
CA SER A 236 -9.16 -32.35 -44.07
C SER A 236 -9.12 -33.85 -43.82
N PHE A 237 -8.30 -34.34 -42.88
CA PHE A 237 -8.17 -35.77 -42.62
C PHE A 237 -9.45 -36.33 -41.97
N ASN A 238 -10.05 -37.33 -42.63
CA ASN A 238 -11.08 -38.19 -42.06
C ASN A 238 -10.58 -39.64 -42.08
N PRO A 239 -10.80 -40.38 -40.97
CA PRO A 239 -10.49 -41.82 -40.95
C PRO A 239 -11.34 -42.57 -41.97
N PRO A 240 -10.84 -43.65 -42.60
CA PRO A 240 -11.65 -44.52 -43.46
C PRO A 240 -12.82 -45.11 -42.64
N GLU A 241 -14.01 -45.16 -43.24
CA GLU A 241 -15.23 -45.65 -42.60
C GLU A 241 -15.19 -47.12 -42.15
N ASP A 242 -14.34 -47.94 -42.82
CA ASP A 242 -14.25 -49.39 -42.60
C ASP A 242 -13.07 -49.82 -41.67
N ALA A 243 -12.40 -48.91 -41.01
CA ALA A 243 -11.19 -49.26 -40.27
C ALA A 243 -11.35 -49.00 -38.76
N ASP A 244 -11.69 -50.02 -38.01
CA ASP A 244 -11.84 -50.01 -36.55
C ASP A 244 -10.56 -49.58 -35.79
N ASN A 245 -9.39 -49.67 -36.47
CA ASN A 245 -8.07 -49.37 -35.84
C ASN A 245 -7.61 -47.90 -36.03
N PHE A 246 -8.45 -47.02 -36.55
CA PHE A 246 -8.10 -45.63 -36.79
C PHE A 246 -9.03 -44.68 -36.08
N GLY A 247 -8.46 -43.87 -35.19
CA GLY A 247 -9.15 -42.78 -34.53
C GLY A 247 -8.73 -41.41 -35.07
N LYS A 248 -9.62 -40.44 -35.01
CA LYS A 248 -9.33 -39.02 -35.22
C LYS A 248 -9.41 -38.31 -33.87
N LEU A 249 -8.29 -37.76 -33.42
CA LEU A 249 -8.24 -36.86 -32.27
C LEU A 249 -8.11 -35.45 -32.80
N GLN A 250 -9.04 -34.58 -32.45
CA GLN A 250 -9.03 -33.19 -32.88
C GLN A 250 -9.07 -32.29 -31.62
N ARG A 251 -8.20 -31.30 -31.60
CA ARG A 251 -8.24 -30.24 -30.60
C ARG A 251 -8.11 -28.90 -31.28
N SER A 252 -8.79 -27.88 -30.74
CA SER A 252 -8.66 -26.49 -31.16
C SER A 252 -7.72 -25.78 -30.21
N ILE A 253 -6.71 -25.13 -30.75
CA ILE A 253 -5.71 -24.37 -30.01
C ILE A 253 -5.84 -22.90 -30.42
N GLU A 254 -5.87 -22.02 -29.47
CA GLU A 254 -5.81 -20.59 -29.75
C GLU A 254 -4.46 -20.20 -30.33
N CYS A 255 -4.49 -19.38 -31.39
CA CYS A 255 -3.32 -18.84 -32.04
C CYS A 255 -3.43 -17.34 -32.18
N LEU A 256 -2.28 -16.66 -32.13
CA LEU A 256 -2.17 -15.23 -32.29
C LEU A 256 -1.51 -14.91 -33.64
N TYR A 257 -2.09 -13.97 -34.38
CA TYR A 257 -1.53 -13.42 -35.61
C TYR A 257 -1.10 -11.98 -35.36
N ASP A 258 0.07 -11.63 -35.88
CA ASP A 258 0.58 -10.28 -35.91
C ASP A 258 0.26 -9.64 -37.24
N GLY A 259 -0.44 -8.53 -37.20
CA GLY A 259 -0.79 -7.73 -38.34
C GLY A 259 -0.25 -6.31 -38.25
N ALA A 260 0.04 -5.73 -39.42
CA ALA A 260 0.31 -4.31 -39.57
C ALA A 260 -0.39 -3.80 -40.83
N ILE A 261 -1.23 -2.77 -40.68
CA ILE A 261 -1.97 -2.16 -41.77
C ILE A 261 -1.80 -0.64 -41.76
N ILE A 262 -1.68 -0.06 -42.93
CA ILE A 262 -1.64 1.40 -43.08
C ILE A 262 -3.07 1.95 -43.06
N LEU A 263 -3.34 2.85 -42.12
CA LEU A 263 -4.65 3.47 -42.03
C LEU A 263 -4.91 4.39 -43.22
N GLY A 264 -6.10 4.27 -43.81
CA GLY A 264 -6.51 4.99 -44.99
C GLY A 264 -6.11 4.33 -46.35
N THR A 265 -5.45 3.19 -46.27
CA THR A 265 -5.19 2.34 -47.44
C THR A 265 -5.61 0.91 -47.12
N ASP A 266 -5.99 0.11 -48.11
CA ASP A 266 -6.30 -1.30 -47.94
C ASP A 266 -5.05 -2.18 -47.88
N LYS A 267 -3.88 -1.58 -47.64
CA LYS A 267 -2.61 -2.27 -47.75
C LYS A 267 -2.20 -2.89 -46.41
N MET A 268 -2.17 -4.21 -46.40
CA MET A 268 -1.61 -5.00 -45.32
C MET A 268 -0.09 -5.05 -45.45
N LEU A 269 0.64 -4.56 -44.44
CA LEU A 269 2.10 -4.59 -44.42
C LEU A 269 2.64 -5.91 -43.87
N LYS A 270 1.98 -6.46 -42.87
CA LYS A 270 2.36 -7.71 -42.20
C LYS A 270 1.10 -8.47 -41.83
N TRP A 271 1.12 -9.78 -42.11
CA TRP A 271 0.13 -10.71 -41.60
C TRP A 271 0.78 -12.07 -41.48
N GLU A 272 1.25 -12.39 -40.29
CA GLU A 272 1.90 -13.68 -40.04
C GLU A 272 1.51 -14.20 -38.64
N MET A 273 1.64 -15.51 -38.44
CA MET A 273 1.46 -16.09 -37.13
C MET A 273 2.53 -15.57 -36.19
N ALA A 274 2.14 -15.10 -35.02
CA ALA A 274 3.06 -14.58 -34.01
C ALA A 274 4.05 -15.68 -33.62
N ARG A 275 5.35 -15.36 -33.65
CA ARG A 275 6.41 -16.33 -33.34
C ARG A 275 6.53 -16.60 -31.85
N ASN A 276 6.25 -15.60 -31.03
CA ASN A 276 6.44 -15.63 -29.57
C ASN A 276 5.08 -15.50 -28.87
N MET A 277 4.25 -16.53 -28.97
CA MET A 277 2.95 -16.58 -28.31
C MET A 277 3.14 -16.97 -26.84
N MET A 278 2.58 -16.16 -25.95
CA MET A 278 2.57 -16.47 -24.52
C MET A 278 1.49 -17.50 -24.22
N ARG A 279 1.91 -18.71 -23.89
CA ARG A 279 1.02 -19.81 -23.52
C ARG A 279 1.19 -20.17 -22.05
N PRO A 280 0.13 -20.16 -21.24
CA PRO A 280 0.20 -20.68 -19.87
C PRO A 280 0.58 -22.16 -19.90
N LYS A 281 1.52 -22.58 -19.07
CA LYS A 281 1.94 -24.00 -18.99
C LYS A 281 0.82 -24.90 -18.47
N SER A 282 -0.07 -24.35 -17.65
CA SER A 282 -1.27 -25.02 -17.15
C SER A 282 -2.30 -25.34 -18.25
N ASP A 283 -2.36 -24.53 -19.31
CA ASP A 283 -3.30 -24.72 -20.42
C ASP A 283 -2.67 -24.24 -21.75
N PHE A 284 -2.00 -25.13 -22.44
CA PHE A 284 -1.36 -24.85 -23.74
C PHE A 284 -2.35 -24.55 -24.87
N THR A 285 -3.64 -24.77 -24.65
CA THR A 285 -4.66 -24.46 -25.66
C THR A 285 -5.00 -22.99 -25.72
N LYS A 286 -4.68 -22.23 -24.67
CA LYS A 286 -4.93 -20.79 -24.57
C LYS A 286 -3.70 -19.96 -24.88
N VAL A 287 -3.94 -18.76 -25.42
CA VAL A 287 -2.90 -17.76 -25.69
C VAL A 287 -3.26 -16.46 -24.98
N LYS A 288 -2.29 -15.87 -24.29
CA LYS A 288 -2.41 -14.52 -23.76
C LYS A 288 -2.07 -13.50 -24.84
N MET A 289 -2.82 -12.39 -24.86
CA MET A 289 -2.51 -11.24 -25.70
C MET A 289 -1.23 -10.55 -25.24
N ASN A 290 -0.55 -9.86 -26.14
CA ASN A 290 0.62 -9.05 -25.82
C ASN A 290 0.27 -7.75 -25.07
N TYR A 291 -1.01 -7.42 -25.01
CA TYR A 291 -1.53 -6.22 -24.33
C TYR A 291 -2.27 -6.63 -23.08
N SER A 292 -1.92 -6.01 -21.98
CA SER A 292 -2.66 -6.07 -20.72
C SER A 292 -3.46 -4.79 -20.60
N ILE A 293 -4.79 -4.90 -20.52
CA ILE A 293 -5.70 -3.75 -20.51
C ILE A 293 -6.66 -3.90 -19.35
N VAL A 294 -7.02 -2.76 -18.74
CA VAL A 294 -8.01 -2.73 -17.67
C VAL A 294 -8.81 -1.43 -17.71
N ALA A 295 -10.12 -1.55 -17.53
CA ALA A 295 -11.03 -0.42 -17.36
C ALA A 295 -11.97 -0.70 -16.18
N PRO A 296 -11.63 -0.27 -14.96
CA PRO A 296 -12.33 -0.69 -13.73
C PRO A 296 -13.80 -0.28 -13.69
N ARG A 297 -14.18 0.75 -14.43
CA ARG A 297 -15.55 1.20 -14.56
C ARG A 297 -16.02 1.10 -15.99
N MET A 298 -16.26 -0.11 -16.42
CA MET A 298 -16.88 -0.41 -17.71
C MET A 298 -18.29 -0.93 -17.49
N TYR A 299 -19.24 -0.38 -18.27
CA TYR A 299 -20.62 -0.84 -18.30
C TYR A 299 -21.10 -0.90 -19.75
N LYS A 300 -21.46 -2.09 -20.21
CA LYS A 300 -21.88 -2.33 -21.60
C LYS A 300 -20.92 -1.72 -22.65
N GLY A 301 -19.63 -1.96 -22.48
CA GLY A 301 -18.60 -1.44 -23.37
C GLY A 301 -18.32 0.07 -23.24
N ARG A 302 -19.00 0.81 -22.37
CA ARG A 302 -18.73 2.21 -22.07
C ARG A 302 -17.82 2.33 -20.88
N ILE A 303 -16.75 3.05 -21.05
CA ILE A 303 -15.78 3.34 -19.99
C ILE A 303 -16.13 4.67 -19.35
N GLU A 304 -16.28 4.71 -18.04
CA GLU A 304 -16.47 5.90 -17.26
C GLU A 304 -15.20 6.27 -16.51
N SER A 305 -14.63 7.43 -16.81
CA SER A 305 -13.50 7.95 -16.05
C SER A 305 -13.96 8.80 -14.85
N LEU A 306 -13.05 8.99 -13.91
CA LEU A 306 -13.30 9.90 -12.80
C LEU A 306 -13.47 11.34 -13.28
N VAL A 307 -12.66 11.74 -14.26
CA VAL A 307 -12.71 13.10 -14.86
C VAL A 307 -14.00 13.30 -15.63
N GLN A 308 -14.45 12.33 -16.43
CA GLN A 308 -15.70 12.44 -17.18
C GLN A 308 -16.91 12.73 -16.27
N ARG A 309 -16.92 12.14 -15.07
CA ARG A 309 -17.99 12.37 -14.08
C ARG A 309 -18.04 13.78 -13.53
N ILE A 310 -16.91 14.47 -13.49
CA ILE A 310 -16.81 15.83 -12.95
C ILE A 310 -16.81 16.91 -14.01
N THR A 311 -16.68 16.57 -15.29
CA THR A 311 -16.58 17.56 -16.39
C THR A 311 -17.75 18.52 -16.38
N GLY A 312 -18.98 18.03 -16.21
CA GLY A 312 -20.17 18.90 -16.17
C GLY A 312 -20.14 19.91 -15.01
N PHE A 313 -19.61 19.52 -13.85
CA PHE A 313 -19.46 20.44 -12.71
C PHE A 313 -18.30 21.43 -12.96
N ALA A 314 -17.22 20.97 -13.59
CA ALA A 314 -16.10 21.85 -13.97
C ALA A 314 -16.55 22.92 -14.98
N ASP A 315 -17.35 22.56 -15.97
CA ASP A 315 -17.95 23.49 -16.93
C ASP A 315 -18.83 24.54 -16.23
N MET A 316 -19.62 24.12 -15.24
CA MET A 316 -20.45 25.02 -14.45
C MET A 316 -19.60 25.93 -13.56
N ILE A 317 -18.47 25.47 -13.01
CA ILE A 317 -17.51 26.32 -12.29
C ILE A 317 -16.96 27.40 -13.25
N GLN A 318 -16.50 26.99 -14.42
CA GLN A 318 -15.95 27.88 -15.41
C GLN A 318 -16.99 28.93 -15.85
N LEU A 319 -18.21 28.50 -16.15
CA LEU A 319 -19.33 29.41 -16.49
C LEU A 319 -19.65 30.38 -15.36
N THR A 320 -19.66 29.89 -14.10
CA THR A 320 -19.89 30.73 -12.93
C THR A 320 -18.78 31.75 -12.75
N HIS A 321 -17.52 31.36 -12.99
CA HIS A 321 -16.38 32.25 -12.94
C HIS A 321 -16.44 33.32 -14.01
N LEU A 322 -16.79 32.98 -15.27
CA LEU A 322 -16.99 33.94 -16.33
C LEU A 322 -18.12 34.94 -16.00
N LYS A 323 -19.24 34.45 -15.43
CA LYS A 323 -20.33 35.34 -14.97
C LYS A 323 -19.86 36.24 -13.82
N LEU A 324 -19.03 35.73 -12.90
CA LEU A 324 -18.46 36.56 -11.84
C LEU A 324 -17.59 37.70 -12.43
N GLN A 325 -16.73 37.39 -13.39
CA GLN A 325 -15.93 38.39 -14.09
C GLN A 325 -16.79 39.42 -14.80
N GLN A 326 -17.90 39.01 -15.46
CA GLN A 326 -18.85 39.93 -16.08
C GLN A 326 -19.55 40.83 -15.06
N VAL A 327 -19.91 40.30 -13.89
CA VAL A 327 -20.49 41.09 -12.80
C VAL A 327 -19.47 42.10 -12.29
N LEU A 328 -18.24 41.65 -12.02
CA LEU A 328 -17.14 42.51 -11.57
C LEU A 328 -16.82 43.63 -12.57
N SER A 329 -16.78 43.32 -13.87
CA SER A 329 -16.51 44.31 -14.92
C SER A 329 -17.62 45.36 -15.07
N ARG A 330 -18.84 45.02 -14.64
CA ARG A 330 -20.01 45.91 -14.66
C ARG A 330 -20.29 46.56 -13.30
N LEU A 331 -19.50 46.21 -12.29
CA LEU A 331 -19.66 46.74 -10.95
C LEU A 331 -19.15 48.20 -10.97
N VAL A 332 -20.10 49.11 -11.05
CA VAL A 332 -19.81 50.53 -10.93
C VAL A 332 -19.82 50.84 -9.43
N PRO A 333 -18.91 51.67 -8.91
CA PRO A 333 -19.01 52.17 -7.55
C PRO A 333 -20.36 52.82 -7.33
N ASP A 334 -20.88 52.72 -6.10
CA ASP A 334 -22.11 53.38 -5.75
C ASP A 334 -22.01 54.85 -6.15
N GLY A 335 -22.93 55.29 -6.94
CA GLY A 335 -22.97 56.63 -7.49
C GLY A 335 -24.13 57.43 -6.91
N VAL A 336 -24.11 58.68 -7.16
CA VAL A 336 -25.21 59.55 -6.74
C VAL A 336 -25.88 60.14 -8.01
N TYR A 337 -27.18 60.13 -8.03
CA TYR A 337 -27.92 60.87 -8.97
C TYR A 337 -28.10 62.27 -8.43
N LEU A 338 -27.65 63.27 -9.19
CA LEU A 338 -27.76 64.67 -8.85
C LEU A 338 -28.81 65.31 -9.80
N ASP A 339 -29.83 65.81 -9.19
CA ASP A 339 -30.75 66.74 -9.90
C ASP A 339 -30.14 68.15 -9.82
N ALA A 340 -29.53 68.56 -10.94
CA ALA A 340 -28.85 69.85 -11.01
C ALA A 340 -29.80 71.02 -10.81
N ASP A 341 -31.02 70.93 -11.36
CA ASP A 341 -32.03 71.96 -11.23
C ASP A 341 -32.60 71.98 -9.78
N GLY A 342 -32.87 70.80 -9.21
CA GLY A 342 -33.34 70.68 -7.83
C GLY A 342 -32.32 71.17 -6.80
N LEU A 343 -31.02 70.96 -7.05
CA LEU A 343 -29.97 71.52 -6.22
C LEU A 343 -29.84 73.04 -6.32
N ALA A 344 -29.98 73.56 -7.52
CA ALA A 344 -29.94 75.03 -7.76
C ALA A 344 -31.13 75.75 -7.15
N GLU A 345 -32.28 75.07 -6.96
CA GLU A 345 -33.46 75.60 -6.29
C GLU A 345 -33.42 75.59 -4.77
N ILE A 346 -32.48 74.87 -4.14
CA ILE A 346 -32.34 74.82 -2.66
C ILE A 346 -31.73 76.14 -2.17
N ASP A 347 -32.53 76.93 -1.54
CA ASP A 347 -32.12 78.18 -0.85
C ASP A 347 -31.47 77.87 0.52
N LEU A 348 -30.27 78.33 0.73
CA LEU A 348 -29.53 78.24 1.99
C LEU A 348 -29.99 79.29 3.04
N GLY A 349 -30.93 80.17 2.70
CA GLY A 349 -31.48 81.17 3.58
C GLY A 349 -30.77 82.50 3.58
N ASN A 350 -29.80 82.71 2.74
CA ASN A 350 -29.05 83.95 2.51
C ASN A 350 -29.30 84.53 1.10
N GLY A 351 -30.26 84.00 0.38
CA GLY A 351 -30.48 84.37 -1.02
C GLY A 351 -29.43 83.78 -1.98
N THR A 352 -28.64 82.87 -1.52
CA THR A 352 -27.68 82.14 -2.37
C THR A 352 -28.12 80.66 -2.45
N ASN A 353 -28.21 80.22 -3.71
CA ASN A 353 -28.57 78.83 -4.01
C ASN A 353 -27.34 77.95 -3.95
N TYR A 354 -27.55 76.62 -3.71
CA TYR A 354 -26.46 75.61 -3.74
C TYR A 354 -25.80 75.53 -5.12
N ASN A 355 -24.49 75.60 -5.12
CA ASN A 355 -23.76 75.12 -6.28
C ASN A 355 -23.79 73.59 -6.28
N PRO A 356 -24.24 72.90 -7.33
CA PRO A 356 -24.30 71.43 -7.37
C PRO A 356 -22.96 70.76 -7.05
N GLN A 357 -21.87 71.39 -7.41
CA GLN A 357 -20.53 70.84 -7.14
C GLN A 357 -20.13 70.94 -5.64
N GLU A 358 -20.55 71.98 -4.94
CA GLU A 358 -20.36 72.17 -3.52
C GLU A 358 -21.22 71.20 -2.71
N ALA A 359 -22.46 70.95 -3.09
CA ALA A 359 -23.35 69.97 -2.53
C ALA A 359 -22.81 68.54 -2.66
N LEU A 360 -22.26 68.25 -3.84
CA LEU A 360 -21.57 66.92 -4.05
C LEU A 360 -20.37 66.79 -3.20
N ASN A 361 -19.48 67.74 -3.06
CA ASN A 361 -18.32 67.73 -2.23
C ASN A 361 -18.72 67.61 -0.73
N MET A 362 -19.76 68.26 -0.30
CA MET A 362 -20.30 68.17 1.05
C MET A 362 -20.84 66.76 1.33
N PHE A 363 -21.57 66.18 0.38
CA PHE A 363 -22.06 64.81 0.45
C PHE A 363 -20.90 63.78 0.61
N PHE A 364 -19.87 63.90 -0.20
CA PHE A 364 -18.72 63.00 -0.10
C PHE A 364 -17.88 63.22 1.18
N GLN A 365 -17.85 64.42 1.73
CA GLN A 365 -17.07 64.73 2.96
C GLN A 365 -17.84 64.39 4.23
N THR A 366 -19.14 64.66 4.29
CA THR A 366 -19.95 64.54 5.51
C THR A 366 -21.06 63.50 5.43
N GLY A 367 -21.29 62.91 4.24
CA GLY A 367 -22.41 61.98 4.03
C GLY A 367 -23.79 62.62 4.05
N SER A 368 -23.86 63.92 4.11
CA SER A 368 -25.13 64.67 4.26
C SER A 368 -25.13 65.94 3.43
N VAL A 369 -26.30 66.30 2.94
CA VAL A 369 -26.57 67.60 2.32
C VAL A 369 -27.63 68.27 3.16
N ILE A 370 -27.34 69.48 3.61
CA ILE A 370 -28.27 70.31 4.46
C ILE A 370 -29.04 71.22 3.58
N GLY A 371 -30.38 71.09 3.51
CA GLY A 371 -31.29 71.92 2.76
C GLY A 371 -32.39 72.46 3.66
N ARG A 372 -33.07 73.50 3.21
CA ARG A 372 -34.26 74.10 3.87
C ARG A 372 -35.54 73.45 3.40
N SER A 373 -36.47 73.22 4.32
CA SER A 373 -37.79 72.72 4.02
C SER A 373 -38.72 73.77 3.40
N PHE A 374 -38.37 75.04 3.63
CA PHE A 374 -39.17 76.21 3.10
C PHE A 374 -38.25 77.21 2.41
N THR A 375 -38.73 77.80 1.37
CA THR A 375 -38.05 78.88 0.68
C THR A 375 -38.08 80.21 1.51
N SER A 376 -37.26 81.18 1.18
CA SER A 376 -37.23 82.47 1.90
C SER A 376 -38.57 83.21 1.83
N GLU A 377 -39.43 82.85 0.88
CA GLU A 377 -40.78 83.42 0.67
C GLU A 377 -41.88 82.69 1.45
N GLY A 378 -41.55 81.61 2.17
CA GLY A 378 -42.43 80.80 3.01
C GLY A 378 -43.14 79.65 2.36
N ASP A 379 -42.88 79.41 1.09
CA ASP A 379 -43.39 78.24 0.35
C ASP A 379 -42.57 77.02 0.62
N MET A 380 -43.20 75.80 0.49
CA MET A 380 -42.49 74.56 0.55
C MET A 380 -41.46 74.44 -0.54
N ASN A 381 -40.23 74.12 -0.17
CA ASN A 381 -39.18 73.91 -1.14
C ASN A 381 -39.56 72.77 -2.11
N PRO A 382 -39.70 72.99 -3.42
CA PRO A 382 -40.18 71.98 -4.35
C PRO A 382 -39.21 70.87 -4.58
N GLY A 383 -38.01 70.91 -3.98
CA GLY A 383 -36.97 69.96 -4.15
C GLY A 383 -37.39 68.60 -3.62
N LYS A 384 -37.74 67.68 -4.49
CA LYS A 384 -37.71 66.31 -4.28
C LYS A 384 -36.25 65.95 -4.09
N VAL A 385 -35.91 65.20 -3.06
CA VAL A 385 -34.56 64.67 -2.75
C VAL A 385 -33.53 64.95 -3.85
N PRO A 386 -32.75 66.05 -3.76
CA PRO A 386 -31.95 66.57 -4.92
C PRO A 386 -30.70 65.69 -5.14
N ILE A 387 -30.41 64.80 -4.17
CA ILE A 387 -29.34 63.78 -4.22
C ILE A 387 -29.99 62.47 -3.94
N GLN A 388 -29.95 61.56 -4.88
CA GLN A 388 -30.42 60.21 -4.72
C GLN A 388 -29.24 59.25 -4.90
N GLU A 389 -28.98 58.47 -3.91
CA GLU A 389 -27.95 57.45 -3.99
C GLU A 389 -28.38 56.32 -4.94
N ILE A 390 -27.58 56.11 -5.97
CA ILE A 390 -27.73 54.97 -6.86
C ILE A 390 -26.96 53.81 -6.21
N THR A 391 -27.63 53.10 -5.33
CA THR A 391 -27.04 51.89 -4.74
C THR A 391 -26.98 50.82 -5.80
N SER A 392 -25.78 50.38 -6.13
CA SER A 392 -25.54 49.20 -6.98
C SER A 392 -25.80 47.89 -6.22
N GLY A 393 -26.63 47.94 -5.19
CA GLY A 393 -26.89 46.87 -4.24
C GLY A 393 -27.29 45.52 -4.84
N SER A 394 -27.63 45.49 -6.12
CA SER A 394 -27.84 44.21 -6.83
C SER A 394 -26.54 43.53 -7.23
N GLY A 395 -25.42 44.26 -7.35
CA GLY A 395 -24.11 43.68 -7.76
C GLY A 395 -23.47 42.84 -6.69
N GLY A 396 -23.46 43.34 -5.46
CA GLY A 396 -22.91 42.61 -4.30
C GLY A 396 -23.65 41.30 -4.01
N ASN A 397 -25.00 41.36 -4.01
CA ASN A 397 -25.83 40.16 -3.80
C ASN A 397 -25.65 39.11 -4.91
N LYS A 398 -25.57 39.57 -6.18
CA LYS A 398 -25.28 38.64 -7.32
C LYS A 398 -23.91 38.06 -7.23
N MET A 399 -22.89 38.80 -6.84
CA MET A 399 -21.53 38.31 -6.63
C MET A 399 -21.49 37.24 -5.52
N GLN A 400 -22.14 37.51 -4.40
CA GLN A 400 -22.23 36.57 -3.30
C GLN A 400 -22.96 35.28 -3.68
N ALA A 401 -24.05 35.38 -4.44
CA ALA A 401 -24.76 34.21 -4.98
C ALA A 401 -23.88 33.42 -5.97
N LEU A 402 -23.10 34.09 -6.81
CA LEU A 402 -22.19 33.40 -7.74
C LEU A 402 -21.03 32.74 -7.01
N ILE A 403 -20.49 33.34 -5.95
CA ILE A 403 -19.48 32.72 -5.08
C ILE A 403 -20.09 31.51 -4.38
N GLY A 404 -21.31 31.59 -3.89
CA GLY A 404 -22.05 30.47 -3.32
C GLY A 404 -22.21 29.31 -4.32
N ASN A 405 -22.59 29.60 -5.56
CA ASN A 405 -22.70 28.63 -6.63
C ASN A 405 -21.33 27.99 -6.98
N TYR A 406 -20.28 28.80 -7.05
CA TYR A 406 -18.92 28.31 -7.28
C TYR A 406 -18.52 27.30 -6.21
N ASN A 407 -18.69 27.63 -4.95
CA ASN A 407 -18.39 26.72 -3.83
C ASN A 407 -19.27 25.47 -3.84
N TYR A 408 -20.56 25.60 -4.21
CA TYR A 408 -21.46 24.48 -4.37
C TYR A 408 -20.96 23.48 -5.43
N TYR A 409 -20.58 23.96 -6.63
CA TYR A 409 -20.05 23.07 -7.66
C TYR A 409 -18.70 22.45 -7.28
N LEU A 410 -17.85 23.20 -6.57
CA LEU A 410 -16.60 22.66 -6.03
C LEU A 410 -16.87 21.52 -5.04
N GLN A 411 -17.87 21.71 -4.17
CA GLN A 411 -18.30 20.66 -3.25
C GLN A 411 -18.88 19.46 -3.99
N MET A 412 -19.66 19.67 -5.05
CA MET A 412 -20.19 18.58 -5.88
C MET A 412 -19.08 17.76 -6.54
N ILE A 413 -17.99 18.39 -6.96
CA ILE A 413 -16.81 17.66 -7.46
C ILE A 413 -16.23 16.79 -6.36
N ARG A 414 -16.05 17.32 -5.15
CA ARG A 414 -15.54 16.58 -4.01
C ARG A 414 -16.44 15.39 -3.64
N ASP A 415 -17.75 15.62 -3.57
CA ASP A 415 -18.73 14.57 -3.23
C ASP A 415 -18.79 13.47 -4.32
N THR A 416 -18.71 13.86 -5.60
CA THR A 416 -18.73 12.90 -6.72
C THR A 416 -17.46 12.07 -6.80
N THR A 417 -16.31 12.64 -6.49
CA THR A 417 -15.02 11.97 -6.53
C THR A 417 -14.71 11.22 -5.24
N GLY A 418 -15.36 11.60 -4.14
CA GLY A 418 -15.04 11.13 -2.80
C GLY A 418 -13.70 11.70 -2.27
N LEU A 419 -13.15 12.71 -2.95
CA LEU A 419 -11.94 13.40 -2.51
C LEU A 419 -12.33 14.46 -1.48
N ASN A 420 -11.67 14.45 -0.34
CA ASN A 420 -11.86 15.43 0.72
C ASN A 420 -10.65 16.35 0.89
N GLU A 421 -10.81 17.37 1.72
CA GLU A 421 -9.78 18.38 1.98
C GLU A 421 -8.47 17.81 2.50
N ALA A 422 -8.53 16.72 3.28
CA ALA A 422 -7.33 16.04 3.80
C ALA A 422 -6.44 15.47 2.68
N ARG A 423 -7.02 15.19 1.50
CA ARG A 423 -6.32 14.61 0.36
C ARG A 423 -6.01 15.62 -0.75
N ASP A 424 -6.72 16.74 -0.76
CA ASP A 424 -6.52 17.84 -1.71
C ASP A 424 -5.25 18.67 -1.40
N GLY A 425 -4.62 18.48 -0.25
CA GLY A 425 -3.52 19.30 0.25
C GLY A 425 -3.99 20.67 0.76
N SER A 426 -5.30 20.92 0.85
CA SER A 426 -5.84 22.06 1.55
C SER A 426 -5.68 21.88 3.06
N MET A 427 -5.38 22.94 3.79
CA MET A 427 -5.28 22.86 5.25
C MET A 427 -6.64 22.46 5.83
N PRO A 428 -6.73 21.32 6.52
CA PRO A 428 -7.97 20.94 7.19
C PRO A 428 -8.28 21.96 8.30
N ASP A 429 -9.55 22.07 8.65
CA ASP A 429 -10.00 22.97 9.71
C ASP A 429 -9.19 22.72 11.00
N LYS A 430 -8.60 23.78 11.56
CA LYS A 430 -7.76 23.72 12.76
C LYS A 430 -8.49 23.13 13.98
N ASN A 431 -9.82 23.14 13.93
CA ASN A 431 -10.67 22.65 15.02
C ASN A 431 -11.17 21.21 14.79
N ALA A 432 -10.86 20.60 13.65
CA ALA A 432 -11.28 19.23 13.37
C ALA A 432 -10.48 18.25 14.23
N LEU A 433 -11.19 17.33 14.88
CA LEU A 433 -10.58 16.25 15.64
C LEU A 433 -9.72 15.36 14.75
N VAL A 434 -8.51 15.04 15.18
CA VAL A 434 -7.56 14.19 14.43
C VAL A 434 -8.20 12.86 13.99
N GLY A 435 -9.07 12.27 14.84
CA GLY A 435 -9.79 11.04 14.50
C GLY A 435 -10.76 11.21 13.33
N VAL A 436 -11.44 12.36 13.24
CA VAL A 436 -12.35 12.67 12.12
C VAL A 436 -11.57 12.87 10.83
N GLN A 437 -10.42 13.53 10.88
CA GLN A 437 -9.55 13.71 9.70
C GLN A 437 -9.00 12.38 9.19
N LYS A 438 -8.57 11.48 10.09
CA LYS A 438 -8.14 10.14 9.72
C LYS A 438 -9.25 9.31 9.07
N LEU A 439 -10.44 9.35 9.65
CA LEU A 439 -11.63 8.69 9.11
C LEU A 439 -12.01 9.24 7.72
N ALA A 440 -11.92 10.56 7.56
CA ALA A 440 -12.17 11.23 6.28
C ALA A 440 -11.13 10.82 5.22
N ALA A 441 -9.85 10.74 5.57
CA ALA A 441 -8.79 10.25 4.69
C ALA A 441 -9.01 8.78 4.28
N ALA A 442 -9.36 7.90 5.25
CA ALA A 442 -9.65 6.50 4.99
C ALA A 442 -10.86 6.31 4.04
N ASN A 443 -11.93 7.07 4.25
CA ASN A 443 -13.11 7.05 3.37
C ASN A 443 -12.77 7.53 1.96
N SER A 444 -11.93 8.57 1.82
CA SER A 444 -11.46 9.04 0.51
C SER A 444 -10.58 8.00 -0.20
N ASN A 445 -9.76 7.25 0.53
CA ASN A 445 -8.99 6.13 -0.01
C ASN A 445 -9.90 5.03 -0.57
N THR A 446 -11.02 4.76 0.10
CA THR A 446 -12.01 3.78 -0.34
C THR A 446 -12.69 4.19 -1.65
N ALA A 447 -12.98 5.48 -1.84
CA ALA A 447 -13.58 5.99 -3.08
C ALA A 447 -12.71 5.75 -4.32
N THR A 448 -11.39 5.82 -4.20
CA THR A 448 -10.42 5.61 -5.29
C THR A 448 -9.84 4.19 -5.34
N ARG A 449 -10.28 3.29 -4.48
CA ARG A 449 -9.77 1.92 -4.37
C ARG A 449 -9.83 1.14 -5.68
N HIS A 450 -10.87 1.36 -6.50
CA HIS A 450 -11.02 0.70 -7.80
C HIS A 450 -9.90 1.06 -8.78
N ILE A 451 -9.36 2.28 -8.74
CA ILE A 451 -8.22 2.70 -9.57
C ILE A 451 -6.94 1.99 -9.10
N LEU A 452 -6.72 1.93 -7.78
CA LEU A 452 -5.59 1.20 -7.22
C LEU A 452 -5.65 -0.28 -7.59
N GLN A 453 -6.82 -0.92 -7.43
CA GLN A 453 -7.01 -2.33 -7.77
C GLN A 453 -6.79 -2.59 -9.26
N ALA A 454 -7.24 -1.69 -10.14
CA ALA A 454 -7.00 -1.78 -11.57
C ALA A 454 -5.51 -1.69 -11.91
N GLY A 455 -4.78 -0.76 -11.30
CA GLY A 455 -3.34 -0.65 -11.49
C GLY A 455 -2.55 -1.85 -10.98
N LEU A 456 -2.94 -2.40 -9.83
CA LEU A 456 -2.36 -3.62 -9.30
C LEU A 456 -2.65 -4.84 -10.18
N PHE A 457 -3.87 -4.94 -10.69
CA PHE A 457 -4.23 -5.99 -11.65
C PHE A 457 -3.36 -5.90 -12.91
N LEU A 458 -3.19 -4.69 -13.46
CA LEU A 458 -2.36 -4.45 -14.64
C LEU A 458 -0.90 -4.86 -14.40
N THR A 459 -0.37 -4.50 -13.24
CA THR A 459 0.98 -4.90 -12.82
C THR A 459 1.10 -6.41 -12.65
N SER A 460 0.12 -7.05 -12.04
CA SER A 460 0.08 -8.51 -11.88
C SER A 460 0.03 -9.24 -13.23
N GLU A 461 -0.82 -8.77 -14.16
CA GLU A 461 -0.88 -9.37 -15.50
C GLU A 461 0.41 -9.13 -16.29
N THR A 462 1.02 -7.94 -16.17
CA THR A 462 2.33 -7.67 -16.77
C THR A 462 3.39 -8.62 -16.21
N ALA A 463 3.46 -8.81 -14.89
CA ALA A 463 4.40 -9.73 -14.26
C ALA A 463 4.18 -11.19 -14.70
N LYS A 464 2.92 -11.65 -14.85
CA LYS A 464 2.60 -12.97 -15.39
C LYS A 464 3.05 -13.12 -16.87
N CYS A 465 2.87 -12.08 -17.67
CA CYS A 465 3.37 -12.07 -19.05
C CYS A 465 4.89 -12.11 -19.09
N LEU A 466 5.57 -11.41 -18.21
CA LEU A 466 7.03 -11.45 -18.08
C LEU A 466 7.54 -12.83 -17.70
N SER A 467 6.90 -13.51 -16.74
CA SER A 467 7.24 -14.88 -16.35
C SER A 467 7.17 -15.85 -17.53
N LEU A 468 6.10 -15.78 -18.32
CA LEU A 468 5.98 -16.59 -19.53
C LEU A 468 7.07 -16.27 -20.57
N ARG A 469 7.43 -14.99 -20.73
CA ARG A 469 8.50 -14.56 -21.63
C ARG A 469 9.87 -15.00 -21.16
N ILE A 470 10.15 -14.92 -19.86
CA ILE A 470 11.39 -15.43 -19.26
C ILE A 470 11.57 -16.92 -19.60
N SER A 471 10.51 -17.68 -19.42
CA SER A 471 10.47 -19.11 -19.77
C SER A 471 10.85 -19.36 -21.23
N ASP A 472 10.23 -18.61 -22.16
CA ASP A 472 10.50 -18.73 -23.61
C ASP A 472 11.93 -18.33 -23.98
N ILE A 473 12.47 -17.27 -23.35
CA ILE A 473 13.85 -16.83 -23.59
C ILE A 473 14.85 -17.90 -23.15
N ILE A 474 14.66 -18.44 -21.96
CA ILE A 474 15.58 -19.43 -21.41
C ILE A 474 15.54 -20.72 -22.22
N GLU A 475 14.37 -21.09 -22.75
CA GLU A 475 14.22 -22.32 -23.53
C GLU A 475 14.70 -22.17 -24.99
N TYR A 476 14.34 -21.06 -25.67
CA TYR A 476 14.46 -20.95 -27.13
C TYR A 476 15.40 -19.85 -27.62
N SER A 477 15.78 -18.87 -26.79
CA SER A 477 16.53 -17.71 -27.26
C SER A 477 18.02 -18.01 -27.41
N PRO A 478 18.67 -17.58 -28.50
CA PRO A 478 20.12 -17.63 -28.64
C PRO A 478 20.85 -16.65 -27.68
N THR A 479 20.14 -15.68 -27.09
CA THR A 479 20.67 -14.72 -26.13
C THR A 479 20.51 -15.15 -24.67
N LYS A 480 20.14 -16.41 -24.44
CA LYS A 480 19.91 -17.01 -23.13
C LYS A 480 21.04 -16.70 -22.13
N ASP A 481 22.28 -16.96 -22.52
CA ASP A 481 23.44 -16.81 -21.61
C ASP A 481 23.66 -15.35 -21.22
N ALA A 482 23.48 -14.42 -22.14
CA ALA A 482 23.58 -12.98 -21.85
C ALA A 482 22.47 -12.52 -20.89
N PHE A 483 21.26 -13.03 -21.06
CA PHE A 483 20.13 -12.73 -20.18
C PHE A 483 20.34 -13.30 -18.77
N ILE A 484 20.80 -14.55 -18.65
CA ILE A 484 21.11 -15.18 -17.37
C ILE A 484 22.26 -14.43 -16.66
N GLN A 485 23.29 -14.00 -17.39
CA GLN A 485 24.38 -13.19 -16.82
C GLN A 485 23.90 -11.84 -16.33
N GLN A 486 23.00 -11.17 -17.06
CA GLN A 486 22.43 -9.89 -16.66
C GLN A 486 21.71 -10.00 -15.32
N ILE A 487 20.90 -11.02 -15.15
CA ILE A 487 20.17 -11.27 -13.90
C ILE A 487 21.12 -11.75 -12.80
N GLY A 488 22.02 -12.68 -13.12
CA GLY A 488 22.94 -13.31 -12.17
C GLY A 488 24.01 -12.35 -11.58
N ASN A 489 24.36 -11.28 -12.30
CA ASN A 489 25.32 -10.28 -11.80
C ASN A 489 24.82 -9.51 -10.56
N HIS A 490 23.52 -9.48 -10.33
CA HIS A 490 22.92 -8.74 -9.22
C HIS A 490 22.49 -9.64 -8.05
N ASN A 491 22.61 -10.98 -8.15
CA ASN A 491 21.92 -11.88 -7.25
C ASN A 491 22.70 -13.15 -6.84
N VAL A 492 22.32 -13.67 -5.68
CA VAL A 492 22.86 -14.86 -5.02
C VAL A 492 22.35 -16.18 -5.66
N ALA A 493 21.30 -16.11 -6.50
CA ALA A 493 20.77 -17.29 -7.16
C ALA A 493 21.79 -17.87 -8.13
N THR A 494 21.95 -19.18 -8.10
CA THR A 494 22.93 -19.86 -8.94
C THR A 494 22.50 -19.83 -10.42
N LEU A 495 23.47 -19.75 -11.32
CA LEU A 495 23.25 -19.80 -12.75
C LEU A 495 22.51 -21.08 -13.19
N GLU A 496 22.68 -22.18 -12.44
CA GLU A 496 21.98 -23.45 -12.69
C GLU A 496 20.48 -23.31 -12.47
N GLU A 497 20.07 -22.73 -11.34
CA GLU A 497 18.64 -22.51 -11.02
C GLU A 497 17.95 -21.59 -12.02
N MET A 498 18.63 -20.53 -12.45
CA MET A 498 18.11 -19.64 -13.49
C MET A 498 17.94 -20.34 -14.83
N SER A 499 18.80 -21.29 -15.17
CA SER A 499 18.70 -22.04 -16.41
C SER A 499 17.53 -23.04 -16.42
N GLU A 500 17.00 -23.40 -15.25
CA GLU A 500 15.89 -24.33 -15.06
C GLU A 500 14.52 -23.66 -14.98
N LEU A 501 14.43 -22.32 -14.93
CA LEU A 501 13.16 -21.58 -14.79
C LEU A 501 12.12 -22.00 -15.84
N HIS A 502 12.55 -22.38 -17.04
CA HIS A 502 11.64 -22.82 -18.12
C HIS A 502 10.89 -24.13 -17.81
N LEU A 503 11.35 -24.91 -16.84
CA LEU A 503 10.71 -26.16 -16.43
C LEU A 503 9.51 -25.96 -15.50
N TYR A 504 9.43 -24.82 -14.83
CA TYR A 504 8.44 -24.55 -13.79
C TYR A 504 7.33 -23.62 -14.29
N ASP A 505 6.11 -23.83 -13.78
CA ASP A 505 4.98 -22.92 -13.92
C ASP A 505 4.83 -22.10 -12.63
N PHE A 506 4.83 -20.78 -12.76
CA PHE A 506 4.79 -19.88 -11.61
C PHE A 506 3.46 -19.16 -11.48
N GLY A 507 2.89 -19.22 -10.28
CA GLY A 507 1.83 -18.31 -9.86
C GLY A 507 2.43 -17.02 -9.35
N ILE A 508 2.14 -15.92 -10.03
CA ILE A 508 2.65 -14.59 -9.65
C ILE A 508 1.60 -13.84 -8.82
N PHE A 509 2.03 -13.32 -7.67
CA PHE A 509 1.21 -12.57 -6.74
C PHE A 509 1.90 -11.26 -6.37
N LEU A 510 1.09 -10.23 -6.12
CA LEU A 510 1.58 -8.95 -5.61
C LEU A 510 1.30 -8.87 -4.11
N GLU A 511 2.33 -8.76 -3.31
CA GLU A 511 2.24 -8.51 -1.88
C GLU A 511 2.35 -7.00 -1.65
N LEU A 512 1.25 -6.40 -1.21
CA LEU A 512 1.20 -4.97 -0.89
C LEU A 512 1.90 -4.70 0.43
N ALA A 513 2.73 -3.67 0.47
CA ALA A 513 3.24 -3.16 1.73
C ALA A 513 2.09 -2.64 2.61
N PRO A 514 2.12 -2.93 3.91
CA PRO A 514 1.10 -2.47 4.85
C PRO A 514 1.05 -0.95 4.94
N ASP A 515 -0.12 -0.41 5.25
CA ASP A 515 -0.31 1.01 5.48
C ASP A 515 0.45 1.46 6.73
N GLU A 516 0.84 2.75 6.80
CA GLU A 516 1.59 3.29 7.93
C GLU A 516 0.85 3.15 9.27
N GLU A 517 -0.48 3.23 9.25
CA GLU A 517 -1.29 2.99 10.45
C GLU A 517 -1.22 1.54 10.92
N GLU A 518 -1.26 0.60 10.01
CA GLU A 518 -1.12 -0.83 10.30
C GLU A 518 0.28 -1.14 10.83
N LYS A 519 1.33 -0.54 10.23
CA LYS A 519 2.71 -0.63 10.74
C LYS A 519 2.83 -0.05 12.15
N ALA A 520 2.25 1.11 12.39
CA ALA A 520 2.26 1.76 13.69
C ALA A 520 1.54 0.92 14.76
N LEU A 521 0.42 0.27 14.40
CA LEU A 521 -0.28 -0.65 15.30
C LEU A 521 0.56 -1.88 15.63
N LEU A 522 1.21 -2.47 14.62
CA LEU A 522 2.12 -3.60 14.83
C LEU A 522 3.30 -3.18 15.71
N GLU A 523 3.93 -2.05 15.42
CA GLU A 523 5.06 -1.53 16.22
C GLU A 523 4.66 -1.26 17.66
N ASN A 524 3.48 -0.70 17.89
CA ASN A 524 2.96 -0.52 19.24
C ASN A 524 2.75 -1.86 19.97
N ASN A 525 2.22 -2.88 19.27
CA ASN A 525 2.05 -4.21 19.82
C ASN A 525 3.40 -4.86 20.16
N ILE A 526 4.41 -4.71 19.29
CA ILE A 526 5.77 -5.19 19.52
C ILE A 526 6.39 -4.46 20.72
N GLN A 527 6.31 -3.15 20.79
CA GLN A 527 6.84 -2.36 21.90
C GLN A 527 6.21 -2.74 23.24
N VAL A 528 4.90 -2.95 23.27
CA VAL A 528 4.19 -3.43 24.47
C VAL A 528 4.67 -4.84 24.86
N ALA A 529 4.86 -5.73 23.89
CA ALA A 529 5.32 -7.09 24.15
C ALA A 529 6.77 -7.13 24.66
N VAL A 530 7.66 -6.29 24.10
CA VAL A 530 9.05 -6.14 24.58
C VAL A 530 9.08 -5.50 25.97
N ALA A 531 8.28 -4.45 26.22
CA ALA A 531 8.20 -3.79 27.50
C ALA A 531 7.68 -4.72 28.63
N GLN A 532 6.81 -5.66 28.27
CA GLN A 532 6.30 -6.69 29.19
C GLN A 532 7.24 -7.89 29.31
N GLN A 533 8.39 -7.89 28.63
CA GLN A 533 9.31 -9.03 28.51
C GLN A 533 8.63 -10.32 27.99
N ALA A 534 7.58 -10.14 27.21
CA ALA A 534 6.84 -11.25 26.63
C ALA A 534 7.47 -11.81 25.34
N ILE A 535 8.40 -11.07 24.72
CA ILE A 535 9.24 -11.46 23.59
C ILE A 535 10.65 -10.91 23.77
N ASP A 536 11.62 -11.50 23.08
CA ASP A 536 13.01 -11.04 23.11
C ASP A 536 13.24 -9.95 22.03
N LEU A 537 14.38 -9.25 22.13
CA LEU A 537 14.71 -8.16 21.19
C LEU A 537 14.92 -8.70 19.77
N GLU A 538 15.50 -9.89 19.65
CA GLU A 538 15.73 -10.59 18.37
C GLU A 538 14.39 -10.90 17.68
N ASP A 539 13.43 -11.42 18.43
CA ASP A 539 12.07 -11.66 17.92
C ASP A 539 11.40 -10.37 17.44
N ALA A 540 11.67 -9.25 18.12
CA ALA A 540 11.13 -7.94 17.71
C ALA A 540 11.73 -7.43 16.40
N ILE A 541 12.99 -7.76 16.12
CA ILE A 541 13.65 -7.42 14.85
C ILE A 541 13.04 -8.25 13.73
N ASP A 542 12.94 -9.57 13.90
CA ASP A 542 12.34 -10.49 12.92
C ASP A 542 10.91 -10.08 12.55
N LEU A 543 10.12 -9.67 13.56
CA LEU A 543 8.74 -9.22 13.36
C LEU A 543 8.62 -7.94 12.53
N ARG A 544 9.62 -7.04 12.59
CA ARG A 544 9.65 -5.80 11.81
C ARG A 544 10.00 -6.03 10.35
N GLU A 545 10.74 -7.08 10.04
CA GLU A 545 11.09 -7.44 8.66
C GLU A 545 9.91 -8.02 7.88
N ILE A 546 8.93 -8.61 8.60
CA ILE A 546 7.77 -9.22 7.97
C ILE A 546 6.81 -8.15 7.45
N LYS A 547 6.65 -8.08 6.14
CA LYS A 547 5.73 -7.14 5.48
C LYS A 547 4.26 -7.49 5.69
N ASN A 548 3.95 -8.78 5.84
CA ASN A 548 2.57 -9.24 6.05
C ASN A 548 2.18 -9.17 7.54
N ILE A 549 1.37 -8.15 7.89
CA ILE A 549 0.95 -7.89 9.27
C ILE A 549 0.21 -9.05 9.91
N LYS A 550 -0.58 -9.82 9.12
CA LYS A 550 -1.30 -10.97 9.66
C LYS A 550 -0.32 -12.06 10.11
N LEU A 551 0.71 -12.32 9.29
CA LEU A 551 1.76 -13.28 9.61
C LEU A 551 2.63 -12.78 10.77
N ALA A 552 3.00 -11.50 10.78
CA ALA A 552 3.72 -10.89 11.89
C ALA A 552 2.98 -11.00 13.23
N ASN A 553 1.66 -10.73 13.23
CA ASN A 553 0.84 -10.89 14.43
C ASN A 553 0.68 -12.37 14.87
N GLN A 554 0.64 -13.31 13.94
CA GLN A 554 0.62 -14.74 14.26
C GLN A 554 1.97 -15.17 14.87
N LEU A 555 3.08 -14.75 14.27
CA LEU A 555 4.41 -15.03 14.80
C LEU A 555 4.60 -14.40 16.19
N LEU A 556 4.13 -13.18 16.40
CA LEU A 556 4.14 -12.52 17.73
C LEU A 556 3.42 -13.37 18.79
N LYS A 557 2.25 -13.93 18.44
CA LYS A 557 1.50 -14.81 19.36
C LYS A 557 2.27 -16.08 19.69
N ILE A 558 2.88 -16.71 18.71
CA ILE A 558 3.65 -17.95 18.88
C ILE A 558 4.92 -17.68 19.70
N ARG A 559 5.68 -16.63 19.38
CA ARG A 559 6.89 -16.26 20.14
C ARG A 559 6.57 -15.96 21.60
N ARG A 560 5.45 -15.25 21.85
CA ARG A 560 4.96 -15.00 23.20
C ARG A 560 4.58 -16.28 23.95
N ALA A 561 3.89 -17.20 23.30
CA ALA A 561 3.53 -18.50 23.89
C ALA A 561 4.76 -19.34 24.21
N LYS A 562 5.74 -19.36 23.30
CA LYS A 562 7.01 -20.09 23.45
C LYS A 562 7.85 -19.56 24.61
N LYS A 563 7.92 -18.25 24.77
CA LYS A 563 8.62 -17.63 25.91
C LYS A 563 7.94 -17.93 27.22
N LEU A 564 6.61 -17.82 27.27
CA LEU A 564 5.85 -18.19 28.47
C LEU A 564 6.09 -19.64 28.89
N GLN A 565 6.19 -20.56 27.94
CA GLN A 565 6.47 -21.96 28.15
C GLN A 565 7.90 -22.19 28.66
N ARG A 566 8.89 -21.49 28.09
CA ARG A 566 10.29 -21.52 28.59
C ARG A 566 10.39 -21.00 30.00
N ASP A 567 9.73 -19.90 30.31
CA ASP A 567 9.74 -19.32 31.65
C ASP A 567 9.09 -20.25 32.68
N GLN A 568 8.01 -20.93 32.31
CA GLN A 568 7.38 -21.96 33.14
C GLN A 568 8.31 -23.18 33.38
N MET A 569 8.99 -23.63 32.33
CA MET A 569 9.98 -24.73 32.46
C MET A 569 11.15 -24.33 33.37
N MET A 570 11.68 -23.11 33.19
CA MET A 570 12.77 -22.62 34.06
C MET A 570 12.30 -22.47 35.50
N GLN A 571 11.09 -22.04 35.76
CA GLN A 571 10.52 -22.00 37.10
C GLN A 571 10.37 -23.42 37.69
N GLN A 572 9.92 -24.38 36.90
CA GLN A 572 9.85 -25.79 37.35
C GLN A 572 11.23 -26.39 37.63
N GLN A 573 12.22 -26.17 36.76
CA GLN A 573 13.60 -26.60 36.99
C GLN A 573 14.19 -25.94 38.25
N ASN A 574 13.99 -24.68 38.44
CA ASN A 574 14.43 -23.95 39.64
C ASN A 574 13.76 -24.49 40.90
N MET A 575 12.46 -24.83 40.87
CA MET A 575 11.76 -25.46 41.96
C MET A 575 12.27 -26.90 42.24
N GLN A 576 12.53 -27.66 41.17
CA GLN A 576 13.13 -29.04 41.33
C GLN A 576 14.56 -28.98 41.89
N MET A 577 15.36 -28.02 41.40
CA MET A 577 16.72 -27.82 41.91
C MET A 577 16.71 -27.36 43.39
N GLN A 578 15.79 -26.46 43.77
CA GLN A 578 15.58 -26.11 45.17
C GLN A 578 15.08 -27.29 46.02
N ALA A 579 14.17 -28.10 45.47
CA ALA A 579 13.70 -29.31 46.17
C ALA A 579 14.82 -30.35 46.34
N GLN A 580 15.67 -30.58 45.31
CA GLN A 580 16.84 -31.43 45.41
C GLN A 580 17.88 -30.89 46.37
N THR A 581 18.15 -29.59 46.36
CA THR A 581 19.08 -28.95 47.30
C THR A 581 18.55 -29.04 48.73
N ASN A 582 17.24 -28.88 48.95
CA ASN A 582 16.61 -29.05 50.26
C ASN A 582 16.62 -30.53 50.71
N MET A 583 16.43 -31.50 49.80
CA MET A 583 16.59 -32.94 50.13
C MET A 583 18.03 -33.31 50.47
N GLN A 584 19.02 -32.80 49.72
CA GLN A 584 20.43 -33.04 50.02
C GLN A 584 20.83 -32.40 51.35
N THR A 585 20.35 -31.21 51.68
CA THR A 585 20.59 -30.58 53.00
C THR A 585 19.89 -31.33 54.11
N GLN A 586 18.68 -31.88 53.90
CA GLN A 586 18.03 -32.74 54.90
C GLN A 586 18.73 -34.10 55.05
N GLN A 587 19.18 -34.70 53.95
CA GLN A 587 19.97 -35.93 54.04
C GLN A 587 21.34 -35.74 54.74
N ALA A 588 22.01 -34.61 54.41
CA ALA A 588 23.26 -34.25 55.10
C ALA A 588 23.04 -33.94 56.58
N ALA A 589 21.93 -33.28 56.93
CA ALA A 589 21.55 -33.06 58.33
C ALA A 589 21.20 -34.39 59.07
N ALA A 590 20.46 -35.28 58.41
CA ALA A 590 20.14 -36.62 58.96
C ALA A 590 21.38 -37.49 59.09
N GLN A 591 22.32 -37.46 58.16
CA GLN A 591 23.61 -38.15 58.30
C GLN A 591 24.50 -37.58 59.42
N MET A 592 24.51 -36.24 59.54
CA MET A 592 25.20 -35.62 60.68
C MET A 592 24.55 -35.95 62.03
N GLU A 593 23.19 -36.01 62.10
CA GLU A 593 22.53 -36.49 63.31
C GLU A 593 22.79 -37.94 63.59
N ALA A 594 22.81 -38.80 62.60
CA ALA A 594 23.17 -40.25 62.76
C ALA A 594 24.63 -40.40 63.20
N GLN A 595 25.58 -39.66 62.61
CA GLN A 595 26.99 -39.65 63.07
C GLN A 595 27.13 -39.02 64.49
N LYS A 596 26.35 -38.02 64.79
CA LYS A 596 26.32 -37.38 66.12
C LYS A 596 25.75 -38.28 67.17
N ASN A 597 24.79 -39.16 66.84
CA ASN A 597 24.24 -40.15 67.74
C ASN A 597 25.19 -41.36 67.90
N GLN A 598 25.94 -41.77 66.86
CA GLN A 598 27.01 -42.78 66.98
C GLN A 598 28.20 -42.25 67.75
N MET A 599 28.62 -41.02 67.58
CA MET A 599 29.65 -40.40 68.39
C MET A 599 29.19 -40.15 69.85
N LYS A 600 27.90 -39.85 70.09
CA LYS A 600 27.37 -39.77 71.45
C LYS A 600 27.42 -41.08 72.20
N SER A 601 27.09 -42.24 71.57
CA SER A 601 27.15 -43.52 72.20
C SER A 601 28.60 -44.02 72.46
N GLN A 602 29.57 -43.62 71.63
CA GLN A 602 30.97 -43.83 71.88
C GLN A 602 31.60 -42.86 72.88
N ALA A 603 31.10 -41.60 72.90
CA ALA A 603 31.56 -40.58 73.85
C ALA A 603 31.03 -40.85 75.33
N GLU A 604 29.80 -41.38 75.42
CA GLU A 604 29.28 -41.79 76.76
C GLU A 604 30.07 -42.87 77.46
N ALA A 605 30.68 -43.76 76.69
CA ALA A 605 31.59 -44.78 77.25
C ALA A 605 32.98 -44.25 77.68
N GLN A 606 33.44 -43.17 77.03
CA GLN A 606 34.69 -42.45 77.39
C GLN A 606 34.50 -41.30 78.37
N LEU A 607 33.27 -40.80 78.47
CA LEU A 607 32.93 -39.59 79.26
C LEU A 607 32.92 -39.84 80.80
N ILE A 608 32.82 -41.07 81.26
CA ILE A 608 32.93 -41.40 82.70
C ILE A 608 34.38 -41.26 83.24
N GLN A 609 35.37 -41.24 82.32
CA GLN A 609 36.77 -41.05 82.68
C GLN A 609 37.31 -39.62 82.44
N MET A 610 36.67 -38.80 81.69
CA MET A 610 37.23 -37.54 81.29
C MET A 610 36.37 -36.30 81.65
N GLN A 611 35.30 -36.53 82.41
CA GLN A 611 34.34 -35.50 82.80
C GLN A 611 34.87 -34.43 83.77
N ALA A 612 36.03 -34.64 84.39
CA ALA A 612 36.61 -33.65 85.30
C ALA A 612 37.61 -32.67 84.66
N GLN A 613 38.04 -32.90 83.41
CA GLN A 613 38.99 -31.98 82.72
C GLN A 613 38.41 -31.22 81.51
N ILE A 614 37.24 -31.55 81.06
CA ILE A 614 36.68 -30.97 79.80
C ILE A 614 35.65 -29.89 80.04
N ASP A 615 35.05 -29.72 81.22
CA ASP A 615 34.04 -28.71 81.46
C ASP A 615 34.53 -27.24 81.34
N SER A 616 35.85 -27.01 81.46
CA SER A 616 36.43 -25.70 81.26
C SER A 616 36.77 -25.39 79.78
N GLN A 617 37.04 -26.41 78.96
CA GLN A 617 37.36 -26.23 77.56
C GLN A 617 36.11 -26.22 76.68
N LYS A 618 35.04 -26.89 77.07
CA LYS A 618 33.76 -26.89 76.34
C LYS A 618 33.05 -25.55 76.31
N MET A 619 33.19 -24.79 77.40
CA MET A 619 32.58 -23.49 77.46
C MET A 619 33.20 -22.42 76.50
N GLN A 620 34.50 -22.60 76.20
CA GLN A 620 35.19 -21.72 75.27
C GLN A 620 34.93 -22.05 73.79
N GLN A 621 34.74 -23.36 73.47
CA GLN A 621 34.46 -23.77 72.07
C GLN A 621 33.00 -23.53 71.66
N GLU A 622 32.01 -23.70 72.55
CA GLU A 622 30.62 -23.40 72.25
C GLU A 622 30.38 -21.92 72.00
N VAL A 623 31.13 -21.06 72.67
CA VAL A 623 31.04 -19.61 72.44
C VAL A 623 31.67 -19.23 71.07
N GLN A 624 32.71 -19.96 70.61
CA GLN A 624 33.27 -19.68 69.27
C GLN A 624 32.42 -20.23 68.15
N HIS A 625 31.87 -21.46 68.25
CA HIS A 625 30.98 -22.00 67.22
C HIS A 625 29.65 -21.24 67.12
N LYS A 626 29.13 -20.79 68.22
CA LYS A 626 27.91 -19.95 68.21
C LYS A 626 28.16 -18.58 67.57
N LYS A 627 29.39 -18.03 67.73
CA LYS A 627 29.79 -16.80 67.03
C LYS A 627 29.99 -17.02 65.54
N GLU A 628 30.52 -18.18 65.12
CA GLU A 628 30.72 -18.49 63.67
C GLU A 628 29.37 -18.79 62.98
N LEU A 629 28.47 -19.56 63.62
CA LEU A 629 27.12 -19.80 63.08
C LEU A 629 26.30 -18.47 62.99
N MET A 630 26.41 -17.64 64.02
CA MET A 630 25.74 -16.34 64.01
C MET A 630 26.32 -15.39 62.96
N ASN A 631 27.64 -15.51 62.66
CA ASN A 631 28.27 -14.74 61.58
C ASN A 631 27.85 -15.26 60.20
N ILE A 632 27.71 -16.56 60.01
CA ILE A 632 27.23 -17.15 58.75
C ILE A 632 25.74 -16.83 58.51
N GLU A 633 24.91 -16.97 59.57
CA GLU A 633 23.51 -16.59 59.51
C GLU A 633 23.35 -15.06 59.28
N PHE A 634 24.21 -14.24 59.90
CA PHE A 634 24.22 -12.80 59.69
C PHE A 634 24.71 -12.45 58.29
N GLN A 635 25.72 -13.15 57.74
CA GLN A 635 26.15 -12.94 56.36
C GLN A 635 25.12 -13.39 55.35
N MET A 636 24.44 -14.54 55.53
CA MET A 636 23.35 -14.97 54.69
C MET A 636 22.13 -14.05 54.75
N ASN A 637 21.76 -13.62 55.94
CA ASN A 637 20.68 -12.64 56.13
C ASN A 637 21.05 -11.26 55.55
N MET A 638 22.31 -10.84 55.71
CA MET A 638 22.80 -9.59 55.04
C MET A 638 22.82 -9.72 53.52
N GLN A 639 23.17 -10.88 52.95
CA GLN A 639 23.10 -11.08 51.50
C GLN A 639 21.65 -11.15 51.03
N LEU A 640 20.75 -11.78 51.78
CA LEU A 640 19.32 -11.82 51.47
C LEU A 640 18.65 -10.42 51.66
N GLU A 641 19.05 -9.67 52.68
CA GLU A 641 18.58 -8.30 52.88
C GLU A 641 19.18 -7.32 51.86
N ASN A 642 20.47 -7.49 51.52
CA ASN A 642 21.08 -6.70 50.46
C ASN A 642 20.47 -6.99 49.07
N ASN A 643 20.15 -8.24 48.75
CA ASN A 643 19.45 -8.60 47.53
C ASN A 643 17.98 -8.11 47.56
N LYS A 644 17.28 -8.20 48.72
CA LYS A 644 15.96 -7.62 48.87
C LYS A 644 16.01 -6.08 48.82
N ASN A 645 16.97 -5.45 49.50
CA ASN A 645 17.12 -4.00 49.49
C ASN A 645 17.55 -3.46 48.12
N GLN A 646 18.38 -4.19 47.36
CA GLN A 646 18.69 -3.80 45.99
C GLN A 646 17.49 -3.93 45.04
N THR A 647 16.67 -4.94 45.18
CA THR A 647 15.45 -5.10 44.36
C THR A 647 14.33 -4.16 44.81
N VAL A 648 14.22 -3.87 46.13
CA VAL A 648 13.26 -2.91 46.65
C VAL A 648 13.70 -1.48 46.34
N SER A 649 14.98 -1.14 46.55
CA SER A 649 15.50 0.20 46.25
C SER A 649 15.51 0.51 44.75
N ALA A 650 15.72 -0.51 43.88
CA ALA A 650 15.56 -0.32 42.43
C ALA A 650 14.09 -0.09 42.06
N LYS A 651 13.16 -0.82 42.68
CA LYS A 651 11.72 -0.62 42.47
C LYS A 651 11.19 0.67 43.10
N GLU A 652 11.75 1.09 44.23
CA GLU A 652 11.40 2.36 44.85
C GLU A 652 11.98 3.56 44.10
N LYS A 653 13.23 3.49 43.63
CA LYS A 653 13.80 4.51 42.77
C LYS A 653 12.98 4.65 41.47
N GLU A 654 12.62 3.54 40.85
CA GLU A 654 11.79 3.58 39.64
C GLU A 654 10.38 4.13 39.91
N LYS A 655 9.81 3.87 41.09
CA LYS A 655 8.55 4.46 41.54
C LYS A 655 8.67 5.95 41.91
N GLU A 656 9.77 6.34 42.53
CA GLU A 656 10.04 7.74 42.85
C GLU A 656 10.35 8.54 41.58
N ASP A 657 11.16 8.03 40.68
CA ASP A 657 11.42 8.67 39.38
C ASP A 657 10.14 8.86 38.55
N ARG A 658 9.24 7.88 38.55
CA ARG A 658 7.90 8.03 37.95
C ARG A 658 6.99 8.99 38.68
N LYS A 659 7.08 9.08 40.02
CA LYS A 659 6.36 10.09 40.82
C LYS A 659 6.90 11.48 40.54
N ASP A 660 8.21 11.63 40.53
CA ASP A 660 8.86 12.91 40.24
C ASP A 660 8.60 13.42 38.83
N GLN A 661 8.57 12.52 37.84
CA GLN A 661 8.15 12.86 36.47
C GLN A 661 6.68 13.28 36.41
N ARG A 662 5.78 12.56 37.11
CA ARG A 662 4.37 12.95 37.22
C ARG A 662 4.19 14.28 37.96
N THR A 663 4.95 14.50 39.04
CA THR A 663 4.88 15.74 39.80
C THR A 663 5.45 16.90 39.00
N LYS A 664 6.52 16.69 38.21
CA LYS A 664 7.04 17.70 37.27
C LYS A 664 6.05 18.04 36.17
N ILE A 665 5.40 17.04 35.58
CA ILE A 665 4.37 17.25 34.55
C ILE A 665 3.15 17.98 35.17
N GLN A 666 2.71 17.58 36.36
CA GLN A 666 1.62 18.25 37.05
C GLN A 666 1.99 19.70 37.47
N ALA A 667 3.22 19.91 37.95
CA ALA A 667 3.70 21.25 38.28
C ALA A 667 3.80 22.15 37.05
N THR A 668 4.24 21.60 35.88
CA THR A 668 4.29 22.34 34.63
C THR A 668 2.90 22.65 34.11
N GLN A 669 1.97 21.72 34.23
CA GLN A 669 0.56 21.94 33.84
C GLN A 669 -0.12 22.96 34.81
N GLN A 670 0.17 22.88 36.11
CA GLN A 670 -0.36 23.84 37.05
C GLN A 670 0.26 25.22 36.88
N SER A 671 1.56 25.33 36.57
CA SER A 671 2.19 26.63 36.31
C SER A 671 1.65 27.25 35.02
N ALA A 672 1.43 26.43 33.95
CA ALA A 672 0.81 26.89 32.72
C ALA A 672 -0.64 27.36 32.93
N LEU A 673 -1.40 26.67 33.78
CA LEU A 673 -2.75 27.07 34.20
C LEU A 673 -2.76 28.35 35.03
N ILE A 674 -1.75 28.54 35.90
CA ILE A 674 -1.58 29.76 36.72
C ILE A 674 -1.18 30.93 35.83
N ASP A 675 -0.30 30.75 34.87
CA ASP A 675 0.08 31.78 33.91
C ASP A 675 -1.07 32.15 32.96
N GLN A 676 -1.90 31.19 32.58
CA GLN A 676 -3.14 31.46 31.84
C GLN A 676 -4.18 32.24 32.67
N ARG A 677 -4.23 32.00 33.98
CA ARG A 677 -5.11 32.75 34.91
C ARG A 677 -4.60 34.15 35.25
N LYS A 678 -3.30 34.38 35.15
CA LYS A 678 -2.69 35.70 35.37
C LYS A 678 -2.83 36.63 34.18
N ASN A 679 -2.99 36.08 32.96
CA ASN A 679 -3.34 36.86 31.80
C ASN A 679 -4.85 37.11 31.80
N GLU A 680 -5.28 38.33 31.59
CA GLU A 680 -6.69 38.81 31.62
C GLU A 680 -7.61 38.10 30.61
N LYS A 681 -7.12 37.14 29.88
CA LYS A 681 -7.93 36.30 28.98
C LYS A 681 -8.04 34.91 29.61
N PRO A 682 -9.24 34.44 29.93
CA PRO A 682 -9.43 33.08 30.41
C PRO A 682 -8.95 32.10 29.33
N PRO A 683 -8.38 30.95 29.72
CA PRO A 683 -7.98 29.93 28.77
C PRO A 683 -9.19 29.51 27.93
N LYS A 684 -9.03 29.58 26.64
CA LYS A 684 -10.04 29.06 25.70
C LYS A 684 -10.06 27.55 25.78
N ASN A 685 -10.77 27.01 26.74
CA ASN A 685 -11.20 25.61 26.68
C ASN A 685 -12.50 25.52 25.86
N PHE A 686 -12.92 24.33 25.56
CA PHE A 686 -14.13 24.07 24.79
C PHE A 686 -15.37 24.76 25.35
N GLU A 687 -15.48 24.82 26.65
CA GLU A 687 -16.63 25.38 27.37
C GLU A 687 -16.56 26.93 27.46
N SER A 688 -15.37 27.48 27.69
CA SER A 688 -15.19 28.93 27.79
C SER A 688 -15.13 29.65 26.44
N ALA A 689 -14.98 28.91 25.33
CA ALA A 689 -15.00 29.46 23.98
C ALA A 689 -16.42 29.70 23.44
N GLY A 690 -17.47 29.31 24.15
CA GLY A 690 -18.86 29.43 23.69
C GLY A 690 -19.20 28.46 22.54
N ASN A 691 -18.35 27.49 22.30
CA ASN A 691 -18.58 26.46 21.30
C ASN A 691 -19.41 25.33 21.89
N ASP A 692 -20.70 25.59 22.05
CA ASP A 692 -21.65 24.54 22.40
C ASP A 692 -22.08 23.83 21.11
N THR A 693 -21.40 22.72 20.79
CA THR A 693 -21.68 21.90 19.60
C THR A 693 -22.85 20.92 19.81
N LEU A 694 -23.39 20.86 20.99
CA LEU A 694 -24.59 20.05 21.28
C LEU A 694 -25.85 20.87 21.05
N GLY A 695 -26.12 21.15 19.81
CA GLY A 695 -27.27 21.82 19.23
C GLY A 695 -28.42 22.20 20.17
N GLY A 696 -28.61 23.48 20.37
CA GLY A 696 -29.87 24.03 20.82
C GLY A 696 -30.23 23.80 22.29
N GLY A 697 -29.58 24.50 23.18
CA GLY A 697 -30.15 24.72 24.49
C GLY A 697 -29.42 24.15 25.69
N PHE A 698 -28.32 23.45 25.54
CA PHE A 698 -27.46 23.07 26.65
C PHE A 698 -26.29 24.01 26.75
N ASN A 699 -26.45 25.00 27.60
CA ASN A 699 -25.35 25.88 27.97
C ASN A 699 -24.51 25.17 29.05
N LEU A 700 -23.43 24.50 28.63
CA LEU A 700 -22.48 23.84 29.53
C LEU A 700 -21.84 24.80 30.53
N GLY A 701 -21.80 26.10 30.22
CA GLY A 701 -21.34 27.13 31.17
C GLY A 701 -22.21 27.26 32.41
N ALA A 702 -23.45 26.73 32.44
CA ALA A 702 -24.30 26.68 33.61
C ALA A 702 -23.92 25.58 34.62
N PHE A 703 -23.02 24.67 34.21
CA PHE A 703 -22.54 23.56 35.06
C PHE A 703 -21.09 23.72 35.49
N ASP A 704 -20.49 24.91 35.27
CA ASP A 704 -19.13 25.16 35.74
C ASP A 704 -19.20 25.40 37.27
N PRO A 705 -18.66 24.49 38.10
CA PRO A 705 -18.59 24.72 39.53
C PRO A 705 -17.54 25.80 39.77
N ARG A 706 -17.97 26.96 40.16
CA ARG A 706 -17.11 28.05 40.58
C ARG A 706 -16.29 27.68 41.82
#